data_4501ba9348214af1ccdf063b769cb516
#
_entry.id   4501ba9348214af1ccdf063b769cb516
#
_cell.length_a   1.000
_cell.length_b   1.000
_cell.length_c   1.000
_cell.angle_alpha   90.00
_cell.angle_beta   90.00
_cell.angle_gamma   90.00
#
_symmetry.space_group_name_H-M   'P 1'
#
loop_
_entity.id
_entity.type
_entity.pdbx_description
1 polymer ?
#
loop_
_entity_poly.entity_id
_entity_poly.type
_entity_poly.pdbx_seq_one_letter_code
_entity_poly.pdbx_strand_id
1 'polypeptide(L)'
;MKNITKYFTCALVLTTTLQLFTTKVFSQGKVDSVQRMDEIVVRGYISEQPILKAPSSVSVISSKALRDQPGISMLPAFNSVPGIRMEERSPGSYRLSIRGSLLRSPFGVRNVKVYMDDFPLTDAGGNTYLNSLDVGSINNIEILKGPDGSLFGANSGGVVLLNPFDKRSDSSWASANITSGSYGLFQEKIALQKKWNKNYLNVNHSYQTSDGYREHSSMRRHYGQVGYRWNYSKASQLRFMVLYSDLEYQTPGGLTTAQYAANPKLARPSTATVAGPVAQQARIENKTLFGGLINETKLSQNFRHVVALFGSRTDFINPFITNYEVREEGTLGVRTYFELISKVNTGVNWKWNAGLELQGTNADIANYRNSRGVKGSLQAQDDIFSRQFFYFTRFSVNLTEKLTAEVAASVNYFKYVFDKNVQTSISRSVRKFDPQLMPRFALSYQINDGLALRTSVSRGYSNPTIAEVRASDNKINTTLESERGWNYEGGIRLRDKTDRFWLDASLFNYKLGSAIVRRVNADDTEFYLNAGGTKQTGFETQASYWLIPPGTKGFISGLQLQNSYTLSKYYFSDYQNGRINYSGNRLTGVPRGVVINGIDLRIDQNFYLFAQHNYTSKIPLNDANSLFAGEYNLVHFKAGWRKSTPGKPILDFFAGVDNLLNENYSLGNDLNAFGGRFFNAAPLRNFFGGVKVTL
;
A
#
# COMPACT_ATOMS: atom_id res chain seq x y z
N MET A 1 16.54 34.90 12.49
CA MET A 1 17.43 34.98 11.31
C MET A 1 17.74 33.63 10.64
N LYS A 2 17.78 32.50 11.33
CA LYS A 2 18.04 31.16 10.71
C LYS A 2 16.92 30.64 9.76
N ASN A 3 15.69 31.14 9.84
CA ASN A 3 14.60 30.68 8.98
C ASN A 3 14.50 31.43 7.63
N ILE A 4 14.98 32.66 7.55
CA ILE A 4 14.93 33.46 6.31
C ILE A 4 15.93 32.91 5.27
N THR A 5 17.08 32.41 5.71
CA THR A 5 18.10 31.84 4.81
C THR A 5 17.63 30.54 4.14
N LYS A 6 16.77 29.74 4.79
CA LYS A 6 16.18 28.52 4.17
C LYS A 6 15.23 28.83 3.04
N TYR A 7 14.43 29.91 3.16
CA TYR A 7 13.49 30.31 2.10
C TYR A 7 14.22 30.93 0.89
N PHE A 8 15.36 31.60 1.13
CA PHE A 8 16.21 32.13 0.06
C PHE A 8 16.89 31.03 -0.76
N THR A 9 17.30 29.93 -0.11
CA THR A 9 17.91 28.77 -0.80
C THR A 9 16.87 28.02 -1.64
N CYS A 10 15.64 27.85 -1.18
CA CYS A 10 14.53 27.29 -1.98
C CYS A 10 14.16 28.16 -3.17
N ALA A 11 14.11 29.47 -3.00
CA ALA A 11 13.84 30.42 -4.09
C ALA A 11 14.95 30.39 -5.15
N LEU A 12 16.20 30.26 -4.73
CA LEU A 12 17.35 30.19 -5.64
C LEU A 12 17.41 28.87 -6.43
N VAL A 13 17.05 27.75 -5.80
CA VAL A 13 16.91 26.45 -6.49
C VAL A 13 15.75 26.50 -7.49
N LEU A 14 14.64 27.14 -7.16
CA LEU A 14 13.50 27.32 -8.08
C LEU A 14 13.88 28.19 -9.29
N THR A 15 14.63 29.27 -9.11
CA THR A 15 15.07 30.15 -10.19
C THR A 15 16.16 29.54 -11.06
N THR A 16 17.11 28.78 -10.51
CA THR A 16 18.13 28.07 -11.30
C THR A 16 17.55 26.89 -12.07
N THR A 17 16.56 26.18 -11.52
CA THR A 17 15.85 25.13 -12.27
C THR A 17 15.00 25.71 -13.40
N LEU A 18 14.40 26.89 -13.22
CA LEU A 18 13.64 27.59 -14.27
C LEU A 18 14.53 28.07 -15.44
N GLN A 19 15.77 28.49 -15.16
CA GLN A 19 16.70 28.95 -16.22
C GLN A 19 17.30 27.83 -17.06
N LEU A 20 17.35 26.59 -16.57
CA LEU A 20 17.80 25.43 -17.33
C LEU A 20 16.77 24.91 -18.36
N PHE A 21 15.54 25.47 -18.36
CA PHE A 21 14.41 25.02 -19.20
C PHE A 21 14.03 25.99 -20.32
N THR A 22 14.85 26.98 -20.66
CA THR A 22 14.53 27.94 -21.76
C THR A 22 14.69 27.38 -23.18
N THR A 23 14.96 26.08 -23.36
CA THR A 23 14.86 25.46 -24.68
C THR A 23 13.47 24.86 -24.86
N LYS A 24 12.63 25.56 -25.63
CA LYS A 24 11.34 25.17 -26.23
C LYS A 24 10.81 23.79 -25.83
N VAL A 25 10.22 23.65 -24.65
CA VAL A 25 9.35 22.52 -24.30
C VAL A 25 7.93 22.91 -24.72
N PHE A 26 7.56 22.62 -25.96
CA PHE A 26 6.17 22.67 -26.39
C PHE A 26 5.51 21.38 -25.89
N SER A 27 4.94 21.42 -24.70
CA SER A 27 3.99 20.40 -24.24
C SER A 27 2.63 20.66 -24.91
N GLN A 28 2.27 19.86 -25.87
CA GLN A 28 0.86 19.63 -26.16
C GLN A 28 0.33 18.70 -25.06
N GLY A 29 0.00 19.26 -23.90
CA GLY A 29 -0.81 18.57 -22.91
C GLY A 29 -2.17 18.30 -23.54
N LYS A 30 -2.42 17.08 -24.02
CA LYS A 30 -3.79 16.63 -24.25
C LYS A 30 -4.53 16.87 -22.92
N VAL A 31 -5.57 17.69 -22.98
CA VAL A 31 -6.63 17.77 -21.97
C VAL A 31 -6.91 16.35 -21.53
N ASP A 32 -6.98 16.09 -20.21
CA ASP A 32 -7.32 14.79 -19.61
C ASP A 32 -8.42 14.14 -20.44
N SER A 33 -8.07 13.37 -21.45
CA SER A 33 -9.01 12.55 -22.17
C SER A 33 -9.50 11.55 -21.16
N VAL A 34 -10.80 11.54 -20.93
CA VAL A 34 -11.44 10.54 -20.08
C VAL A 34 -10.99 9.19 -20.58
N GLN A 35 -10.23 8.50 -19.76
CA GLN A 35 -9.79 7.17 -20.07
C GLN A 35 -11.03 6.30 -20.15
N ARG A 36 -11.36 5.81 -21.33
CA ARG A 36 -12.47 4.87 -21.50
C ARG A 36 -12.22 3.65 -20.65
N MET A 37 -13.27 3.05 -20.08
CA MET A 37 -13.14 1.89 -19.21
C MET A 37 -12.55 0.66 -19.91
N ASP A 38 -12.66 0.57 -21.23
CA ASP A 38 -12.02 -0.47 -22.07
C ASP A 38 -10.50 -0.27 -22.21
N GLU A 39 -9.98 0.93 -21.93
CA GLU A 39 -8.55 1.22 -21.88
C GLU A 39 -7.89 0.85 -20.55
N ILE A 40 -8.66 0.49 -19.50
CA ILE A 40 -8.09 0.01 -18.24
C ILE A 40 -7.52 -1.38 -18.46
N VAL A 41 -6.21 -1.43 -18.62
CA VAL A 41 -5.43 -2.65 -18.76
C VAL A 41 -4.74 -2.91 -17.44
N VAL A 42 -4.93 -4.12 -16.90
CA VAL A 42 -4.28 -4.58 -15.69
C VAL A 42 -3.07 -5.43 -16.02
N ARG A 43 -1.99 -5.28 -15.26
CA ARG A 43 -0.73 -6.01 -15.38
C ARG A 43 -0.51 -7.02 -14.26
N GLY A 44 -1.40 -7.04 -13.28
CA GLY A 44 -1.31 -7.90 -12.09
C GLY A 44 -1.02 -9.37 -12.38
N TYR A 45 -1.15 -9.78 -13.63
CA TYR A 45 -0.88 -11.15 -14.09
C TYR A 45 0.32 -11.24 -15.04
N ILE A 46 1.31 -10.36 -14.88
CA ILE A 46 2.55 -10.31 -15.68
C ILE A 46 2.29 -9.90 -17.14
N SER A 47 1.13 -10.22 -17.69
CA SER A 47 0.71 -9.84 -19.03
C SER A 47 -0.47 -8.86 -19.00
N GLU A 48 -0.44 -7.91 -19.91
CA GLU A 48 -1.53 -6.92 -20.05
C GLU A 48 -2.83 -7.60 -20.49
N GLN A 49 -3.93 -7.26 -19.80
CA GLN A 49 -5.27 -7.71 -20.17
C GLN A 49 -6.33 -6.68 -19.78
N PRO A 50 -7.41 -6.53 -20.59
CA PRO A 50 -8.52 -5.66 -20.24
C PRO A 50 -9.14 -6.10 -18.90
N ILE A 51 -9.47 -5.14 -18.04
CA ILE A 51 -10.03 -5.43 -16.71
C ILE A 51 -11.32 -6.26 -16.81
N LEU A 52 -12.15 -6.04 -17.83
CA LEU A 52 -13.39 -6.78 -18.03
C LEU A 52 -13.16 -8.30 -18.18
N LYS A 53 -12.05 -8.70 -18.82
CA LYS A 53 -11.69 -10.11 -19.05
C LYS A 53 -10.84 -10.72 -17.93
N ALA A 54 -10.37 -9.91 -16.98
CA ALA A 54 -9.50 -10.41 -15.91
C ALA A 54 -10.27 -11.40 -14.99
N PRO A 55 -9.80 -12.65 -14.81
CA PRO A 55 -10.55 -13.69 -14.12
C PRO A 55 -10.45 -13.60 -12.58
N SER A 56 -9.97 -12.48 -12.04
CA SER A 56 -9.79 -12.26 -10.59
C SER A 56 -10.26 -10.90 -10.14
N SER A 57 -10.39 -10.72 -8.82
CA SER A 57 -10.70 -9.43 -8.21
C SER A 57 -9.48 -8.51 -8.26
N VAL A 58 -9.49 -7.59 -9.19
CA VAL A 58 -8.47 -6.54 -9.34
C VAL A 58 -9.15 -5.19 -9.26
N SER A 59 -8.62 -4.31 -8.43
CA SER A 59 -9.02 -2.90 -8.40
C SER A 59 -7.85 -2.02 -8.86
N VAL A 60 -8.18 -0.94 -9.56
CA VAL A 60 -7.19 0.02 -10.06
C VAL A 60 -7.48 1.40 -9.48
N ILE A 61 -6.49 1.98 -8.80
CA ILE A 61 -6.51 3.39 -8.40
C ILE A 61 -5.73 4.14 -9.48
N SER A 62 -6.46 4.89 -10.30
CA SER A 62 -5.88 5.64 -11.42
C SER A 62 -5.10 6.87 -10.95
N SER A 63 -4.25 7.42 -11.83
CA SER A 63 -3.57 8.69 -11.57
C SER A 63 -4.55 9.84 -11.30
N LYS A 64 -5.74 9.81 -11.92
CA LYS A 64 -6.83 10.76 -11.63
C LYS A 64 -7.31 10.60 -10.19
N ALA A 65 -7.65 9.39 -9.76
CA ALA A 65 -8.11 9.12 -8.40
C ALA A 65 -7.08 9.53 -7.33
N LEU A 66 -5.78 9.33 -7.59
CA LEU A 66 -4.70 9.79 -6.72
C LEU A 66 -4.61 11.33 -6.65
N ARG A 67 -4.87 12.04 -7.76
CA ARG A 67 -4.85 13.52 -7.80
C ARG A 67 -6.10 14.16 -7.18
N ASP A 68 -7.26 13.52 -7.29
CA ASP A 68 -8.53 14.04 -6.76
C ASP A 68 -8.53 14.03 -5.22
N GLN A 69 -7.81 13.09 -4.61
CA GLN A 69 -7.57 13.04 -3.17
C GLN A 69 -6.67 14.20 -2.70
N PRO A 70 -6.56 14.48 -1.40
CA PRO A 70 -5.70 15.54 -0.86
C PRO A 70 -4.23 15.45 -1.32
N GLY A 71 -3.74 14.27 -1.68
CA GLY A 71 -2.36 14.06 -2.16
C GLY A 71 -1.29 14.10 -1.07
N ILE A 72 -1.68 14.18 0.19
CA ILE A 72 -0.80 14.24 1.36
C ILE A 72 -0.42 12.83 1.80
N SER A 73 -1.36 11.90 1.70
CA SER A 73 -1.26 10.51 2.13
C SER A 73 -1.91 9.57 1.11
N MET A 74 -1.49 8.30 1.09
CA MET A 74 -2.14 7.25 0.30
C MET A 74 -3.47 6.78 0.90
N LEU A 75 -3.73 7.08 2.16
CA LEU A 75 -4.82 6.53 2.96
C LEU A 75 -6.22 6.73 2.34
N PRO A 76 -6.63 7.94 1.89
CA PRO A 76 -7.95 8.13 1.30
C PRO A 76 -8.13 7.36 -0.01
N ALA A 77 -7.08 7.27 -0.84
CA ALA A 77 -7.11 6.56 -2.11
C ALA A 77 -7.23 5.03 -1.91
N PHE A 78 -6.46 4.44 -1.00
CA PHE A 78 -6.57 3.02 -0.67
C PHE A 78 -7.93 2.68 -0.05
N ASN A 79 -8.41 3.51 0.88
CA ASN A 79 -9.71 3.30 1.53
C ASN A 79 -10.91 3.49 0.58
N SER A 80 -10.75 4.09 -0.61
CA SER A 80 -11.81 4.14 -1.62
C SER A 80 -12.06 2.81 -2.32
N VAL A 81 -11.17 1.83 -2.16
CA VAL A 81 -11.25 0.50 -2.78
C VAL A 81 -11.96 -0.48 -1.83
N PRO A 82 -13.00 -1.21 -2.29
CA PRO A 82 -13.70 -2.17 -1.42
C PRO A 82 -12.78 -3.31 -0.99
N GLY A 83 -12.92 -3.72 0.29
CA GLY A 83 -12.10 -4.76 0.89
C GLY A 83 -10.71 -4.32 1.34
N ILE A 84 -10.34 -3.05 1.11
CA ILE A 84 -9.06 -2.46 1.53
C ILE A 84 -9.29 -1.58 2.75
N ARG A 85 -8.39 -1.67 3.71
CA ARG A 85 -8.34 -0.77 4.85
C ARG A 85 -6.90 -0.35 5.11
N MET A 86 -6.63 0.93 4.92
CA MET A 86 -5.39 1.56 5.32
C MET A 86 -5.65 2.44 6.54
N GLU A 87 -4.81 2.37 7.54
CA GLU A 87 -4.96 3.11 8.78
C GLU A 87 -3.66 3.82 9.14
N GLU A 88 -3.79 4.90 9.90
CA GLU A 88 -2.70 5.73 10.37
C GLU A 88 -2.93 6.06 11.85
N ARG A 89 -1.94 5.78 12.72
CA ARG A 89 -2.02 6.10 14.15
C ARG A 89 -1.49 7.48 14.50
N SER A 90 -0.53 7.93 13.74
CA SER A 90 0.05 9.26 13.73
C SER A 90 0.64 9.49 12.34
N PRO A 91 0.87 10.72 11.89
CA PRO A 91 1.45 10.97 10.57
C PRO A 91 2.68 10.10 10.33
N GLY A 92 2.67 9.35 9.22
CA GLY A 92 3.74 8.40 8.85
C GLY A 92 3.63 6.98 9.45
N SER A 93 2.73 6.71 10.37
CA SER A 93 2.56 5.38 10.98
C SER A 93 1.45 4.59 10.30
N TYR A 94 1.71 4.03 9.12
CA TYR A 94 0.72 3.31 8.32
C TYR A 94 0.63 1.82 8.62
N ARG A 95 -0.57 1.27 8.46
CA ARG A 95 -0.80 -0.15 8.27
C ARG A 95 -1.81 -0.39 7.16
N LEU A 96 -1.62 -1.46 6.41
CA LEU A 96 -2.47 -1.83 5.27
C LEU A 96 -3.04 -3.23 5.50
N SER A 97 -4.34 -3.37 5.24
CA SER A 97 -5.06 -4.64 5.28
C SER A 97 -5.84 -4.82 3.99
N ILE A 98 -5.81 -6.03 3.46
CA ILE A 98 -6.68 -6.51 2.40
C ILE A 98 -7.53 -7.63 2.98
N ARG A 99 -8.88 -7.50 2.92
CA ARG A 99 -9.83 -8.52 3.38
C ARG A 99 -9.55 -9.03 4.80
N GLY A 100 -9.21 -8.10 5.71
CA GLY A 100 -9.07 -8.43 7.13
C GLY A 100 -7.72 -9.01 7.56
N SER A 101 -6.66 -8.82 6.77
CA SER A 101 -5.30 -9.30 7.10
C SER A 101 -4.60 -8.54 8.25
N LEU A 102 -5.36 -7.83 9.12
CA LEU A 102 -4.85 -6.96 10.19
C LEU A 102 -4.37 -7.67 11.45
N LEU A 103 -4.81 -8.90 11.71
CA LEU A 103 -4.55 -9.59 12.99
C LEU A 103 -3.08 -9.64 13.39
N ARG A 104 -2.19 -9.73 12.41
CA ARG A 104 -0.75 -9.83 12.59
C ARG A 104 -0.05 -8.48 12.70
N SER A 105 -0.68 -7.40 12.26
CA SER A 105 0.00 -6.14 12.05
C SER A 105 -0.49 -5.06 12.99
N PRO A 106 0.16 -4.86 14.14
CA PRO A 106 -0.05 -3.63 14.90
C PRO A 106 0.47 -2.41 14.13
N PHE A 107 1.51 -2.59 13.29
CA PHE A 107 2.16 -1.57 12.46
C PHE A 107 2.66 -2.14 11.15
N GLY A 108 2.80 -1.27 10.15
CA GLY A 108 3.37 -1.64 8.87
C GLY A 108 2.44 -2.48 7.99
N VAL A 109 3.00 -3.13 7.00
CA VAL A 109 2.30 -3.95 6.02
C VAL A 109 2.76 -5.39 6.19
N ARG A 110 1.80 -6.29 6.46
CA ARG A 110 2.06 -7.73 6.58
C ARG A 110 0.99 -8.50 5.82
N ASN A 111 1.29 -9.71 5.37
CA ASN A 111 0.38 -10.54 4.56
C ASN A 111 -0.02 -9.95 3.22
N VAL A 112 0.53 -8.81 2.84
CA VAL A 112 0.33 -8.15 1.56
C VAL A 112 1.70 -7.98 0.93
N LYS A 113 1.88 -8.46 -0.30
CA LYS A 113 3.12 -8.27 -1.02
C LYS A 113 3.02 -7.02 -1.88
N VAL A 114 4.02 -6.16 -1.81
CA VAL A 114 4.05 -4.88 -2.53
C VAL A 114 5.17 -4.90 -3.56
N TYR A 115 4.86 -4.53 -4.77
CA TYR A 115 5.83 -4.33 -5.86
C TYR A 115 5.81 -2.89 -6.33
N MET A 116 6.94 -2.40 -6.79
CA MET A 116 7.05 -1.17 -7.58
C MET A 116 7.67 -1.54 -8.93
N ASP A 117 6.90 -1.38 -10.01
CA ASP A 117 7.18 -1.99 -11.32
C ASP A 117 7.32 -3.53 -11.16
N ASP A 118 8.44 -4.14 -11.57
CA ASP A 118 8.73 -5.57 -11.38
C ASP A 118 9.59 -5.85 -10.13
N PHE A 119 9.84 -4.84 -9.28
CA PHE A 119 10.66 -4.98 -8.08
C PHE A 119 9.80 -5.26 -6.84
N PRO A 120 10.01 -6.33 -6.08
CA PRO A 120 9.38 -6.48 -4.76
C PRO A 120 9.95 -5.44 -3.79
N LEU A 121 9.06 -4.64 -3.19
CA LEU A 121 9.37 -3.76 -2.05
C LEU A 121 9.24 -4.51 -0.72
N THR A 122 8.44 -5.59 -0.69
CA THR A 122 8.38 -6.49 0.45
C THR A 122 9.65 -7.32 0.48
N ASP A 123 10.44 -7.21 1.53
CA ASP A 123 11.68 -7.93 1.71
C ASP A 123 11.46 -9.44 2.01
N ALA A 124 12.55 -10.22 2.07
CA ALA A 124 12.47 -11.65 2.38
C ALA A 124 12.01 -11.92 3.82
N GLY A 125 12.16 -10.96 4.73
CA GLY A 125 11.68 -11.02 6.11
C GLY A 125 10.21 -10.65 6.27
N GLY A 126 9.53 -10.28 5.18
CA GLY A 126 8.11 -9.94 5.15
C GLY A 126 7.77 -8.50 5.54
N ASN A 127 8.75 -7.60 5.62
CA ASN A 127 8.52 -6.19 5.90
C ASN A 127 8.31 -5.37 4.63
N THR A 128 7.49 -4.34 4.73
CA THR A 128 7.30 -3.33 3.67
C THR A 128 7.15 -1.95 4.31
N TYR A 129 8.04 -1.03 3.96
CA TYR A 129 8.00 0.35 4.45
C TYR A 129 7.20 1.26 3.50
N LEU A 130 5.88 1.04 3.44
CA LEU A 130 4.98 1.81 2.56
C LEU A 130 4.95 3.31 2.91
N ASN A 131 5.22 3.66 4.15
CA ASN A 131 5.34 5.03 4.65
C ASN A 131 6.57 5.78 4.14
N SER A 132 7.57 5.07 3.63
CA SER A 132 8.75 5.67 2.98
C SER A 132 8.42 6.23 1.59
N LEU A 133 7.28 5.89 0.99
CA LEU A 133 6.93 6.30 -0.36
C LEU A 133 6.16 7.62 -0.38
N ASP A 134 6.34 8.41 -1.44
CA ASP A 134 5.49 9.56 -1.75
C ASP A 134 4.42 9.20 -2.78
N VAL A 135 3.16 9.57 -2.51
CA VAL A 135 2.03 9.31 -3.41
C VAL A 135 2.18 9.97 -4.77
N GLY A 136 2.89 11.10 -4.84
CA GLY A 136 3.13 11.83 -6.09
C GLY A 136 4.10 11.13 -7.05
N SER A 137 4.88 10.17 -6.55
CA SER A 137 5.80 9.36 -7.37
C SER A 137 5.13 8.15 -8.03
N ILE A 138 3.83 7.93 -7.75
CA ILE A 138 3.06 6.77 -8.23
C ILE A 138 2.05 7.24 -9.26
N ASN A 139 2.07 6.63 -10.44
CA ASN A 139 1.12 6.95 -11.51
C ASN A 139 -0.21 6.22 -11.33
N ASN A 140 -0.18 4.93 -11.06
CA ASN A 140 -1.38 4.14 -10.72
C ASN A 140 -1.03 2.99 -9.80
N ILE A 141 -2.05 2.44 -9.15
CA ILE A 141 -1.93 1.31 -8.23
C ILE A 141 -2.91 0.22 -8.65
N GLU A 142 -2.41 -0.99 -8.83
CA GLU A 142 -3.24 -2.18 -9.05
C GLU A 142 -3.25 -3.01 -7.78
N ILE A 143 -4.42 -3.46 -7.34
CA ILE A 143 -4.60 -4.25 -6.13
C ILE A 143 -5.27 -5.56 -6.47
N LEU A 144 -4.52 -6.65 -6.35
CA LEU A 144 -5.02 -8.02 -6.45
C LEU A 144 -5.54 -8.43 -5.08
N LYS A 145 -6.84 -8.65 -4.95
CA LYS A 145 -7.49 -8.95 -3.66
C LYS A 145 -7.58 -10.44 -3.41
N GLY A 146 -7.26 -10.82 -2.17
CA GLY A 146 -7.18 -12.23 -1.78
C GLY A 146 -5.85 -12.89 -2.15
N PRO A 147 -5.63 -14.14 -1.76
CA PRO A 147 -4.38 -14.82 -1.99
C PRO A 147 -4.16 -15.08 -3.48
N ASP A 148 -3.12 -14.49 -4.03
CA ASP A 148 -2.65 -14.73 -5.39
C ASP A 148 -1.14 -15.09 -5.38
N GLY A 149 -0.78 -16.03 -4.53
CA GLY A 149 0.59 -16.51 -4.36
C GLY A 149 1.16 -17.25 -5.56
N SER A 150 0.30 -17.61 -6.51
CA SER A 150 0.71 -18.36 -7.70
C SER A 150 1.71 -17.64 -8.60
N LEU A 151 1.80 -16.30 -8.52
CA LEU A 151 2.77 -15.49 -9.28
C LEU A 151 3.70 -14.64 -8.41
N PHE A 152 3.31 -14.41 -7.16
CA PHE A 152 3.94 -13.43 -6.28
C PHE A 152 4.50 -14.04 -4.99
N GLY A 153 4.37 -15.37 -4.82
CA GLY A 153 4.87 -16.07 -3.64
C GLY A 153 4.02 -15.84 -2.40
N ALA A 154 4.66 -15.78 -1.23
CA ALA A 154 3.98 -15.68 0.06
C ALA A 154 3.15 -14.41 0.20
N ASN A 155 1.83 -14.55 0.20
CA ASN A 155 0.85 -13.53 0.57
C ASN A 155 -0.49 -14.22 0.88
N SER A 156 -1.15 -13.86 1.95
CA SER A 156 -2.48 -14.38 2.29
C SER A 156 -3.58 -13.33 2.11
N GLY A 157 -3.24 -12.04 2.10
CA GLY A 157 -4.17 -10.93 1.92
C GLY A 157 -4.30 -10.47 0.48
N GLY A 158 -3.19 -10.39 -0.26
CA GLY A 158 -3.19 -9.90 -1.63
C GLY A 158 -1.87 -9.27 -2.07
N VAL A 159 -1.91 -8.64 -3.24
CA VAL A 159 -0.75 -8.00 -3.86
C VAL A 159 -1.07 -6.57 -4.25
N VAL A 160 -0.17 -5.65 -3.99
CA VAL A 160 -0.24 -4.25 -4.41
C VAL A 160 0.89 -3.98 -5.41
N LEU A 161 0.53 -3.52 -6.59
CA LEU A 161 1.47 -3.16 -7.65
C LEU A 161 1.45 -1.64 -7.83
N LEU A 162 2.54 -1.00 -7.49
CA LEU A 162 2.76 0.43 -7.63
C LEU A 162 3.44 0.69 -8.97
N ASN A 163 2.80 1.42 -9.85
CA ASN A 163 3.34 1.76 -11.16
C ASN A 163 3.86 3.20 -11.13
N PRO A 164 5.19 3.44 -11.10
CA PRO A 164 5.75 4.78 -11.06
C PRO A 164 5.78 5.46 -12.44
N PHE A 165 5.67 4.69 -13.52
CA PHE A 165 5.79 5.20 -14.89
C PHE A 165 4.43 5.23 -15.59
N ASP A 166 4.14 6.34 -16.26
CA ASP A 166 3.09 6.37 -17.27
C ASP A 166 3.64 5.81 -18.59
N LYS A 167 3.30 4.55 -18.87
CA LYS A 167 3.79 3.86 -20.07
C LYS A 167 3.12 4.35 -21.37
N ARG A 168 1.98 5.04 -21.25
CA ARG A 168 1.19 5.53 -22.40
C ARG A 168 1.49 6.98 -22.72
N SER A 169 2.03 7.75 -21.76
CA SER A 169 2.36 9.15 -21.98
C SER A 169 3.68 9.29 -22.72
N ASP A 170 3.59 9.93 -23.87
CA ASP A 170 4.74 10.35 -24.69
C ASP A 170 5.12 11.83 -24.41
N SER A 171 4.47 12.47 -23.45
CA SER A 171 4.69 13.87 -23.13
C SER A 171 5.89 14.08 -22.20
N SER A 172 6.58 15.19 -22.38
CA SER A 172 7.54 15.73 -21.42
C SER A 172 6.86 16.83 -20.63
N TRP A 173 7.07 16.84 -19.32
CA TRP A 173 6.51 17.87 -18.44
C TRP A 173 7.36 18.01 -17.18
N ALA A 174 7.27 19.17 -16.54
CA ALA A 174 7.79 19.40 -15.21
C ALA A 174 6.70 19.99 -14.34
N SER A 175 6.65 19.67 -13.06
CA SER A 175 5.68 20.26 -12.14
C SER A 175 6.28 20.56 -10.79
N ALA A 176 5.81 21.65 -10.19
CA ALA A 176 6.05 22.00 -8.79
C ALA A 176 4.69 22.15 -8.09
N ASN A 177 4.59 21.62 -6.87
CA ASN A 177 3.41 21.69 -6.04
C ASN A 177 3.80 22.06 -4.62
N ILE A 178 3.09 23.04 -4.04
CA ILE A 178 3.20 23.41 -2.62
C ILE A 178 1.82 23.23 -2.01
N THR A 179 1.76 22.54 -0.87
CA THR A 179 0.53 22.33 -0.08
C THR A 179 0.82 22.70 1.36
N SER A 180 -0.09 23.43 2.00
CA SER A 180 -0.05 23.75 3.42
C SER A 180 -1.41 23.47 4.05
N GLY A 181 -1.45 23.29 5.36
CA GLY A 181 -2.71 22.96 6.04
C GLY A 181 -2.62 23.00 7.56
N SER A 182 -3.67 22.54 8.20
CA SER A 182 -3.79 22.43 9.65
C SER A 182 -2.67 21.56 10.25
N TYR A 183 -2.38 21.78 11.51
CA TYR A 183 -1.38 21.03 12.29
C TYR A 183 0.04 21.11 11.70
N GLY A 184 0.45 22.32 11.26
CA GLY A 184 1.78 22.55 10.71
C GLY A 184 2.08 21.77 9.42
N LEU A 185 1.05 21.28 8.72
CA LEU A 185 1.24 20.58 7.46
C LEU A 185 1.90 21.48 6.44
N PHE A 186 3.05 21.05 5.93
CA PHE A 186 3.71 21.61 4.77
C PHE A 186 4.23 20.50 3.88
N GLN A 187 4.00 20.62 2.58
CA GLN A 187 4.50 19.68 1.59
C GLN A 187 4.93 20.43 0.33
N GLU A 188 6.12 20.13 -0.15
CA GLU A 188 6.58 20.51 -1.48
C GLU A 188 6.83 19.26 -2.32
N LYS A 189 6.53 19.35 -3.61
CA LYS A 189 6.80 18.27 -4.57
C LYS A 189 7.32 18.88 -5.87
N ILE A 190 8.37 18.29 -6.40
CA ILE A 190 8.91 18.58 -7.72
C ILE A 190 8.94 17.28 -8.50
N ALA A 191 8.36 17.29 -9.68
CA ALA A 191 8.37 16.12 -10.56
C ALA A 191 8.72 16.52 -11.98
N LEU A 192 9.53 15.70 -12.61
CA LEU A 192 9.97 15.86 -14.00
C LEU A 192 9.76 14.55 -14.75
N GLN A 193 9.16 14.63 -15.91
CA GLN A 193 9.13 13.58 -16.90
C GLN A 193 9.70 14.11 -18.21
N LYS A 194 10.67 13.42 -18.78
CA LYS A 194 11.24 13.79 -20.07
C LYS A 194 11.41 12.56 -20.95
N LYS A 195 10.87 12.65 -22.17
CA LYS A 195 11.08 11.67 -23.23
C LYS A 195 11.90 12.30 -24.35
N TRP A 196 12.92 11.60 -24.79
CA TRP A 196 13.71 11.99 -25.96
C TRP A 196 14.25 10.75 -26.68
N ASN A 197 14.07 10.69 -27.96
CA ASN A 197 14.48 9.53 -28.78
C ASN A 197 13.99 8.19 -28.17
N LYS A 198 14.96 7.38 -27.71
CA LYS A 198 14.74 6.05 -27.12
C LYS A 198 14.74 6.08 -25.57
N ASN A 199 14.81 7.24 -24.98
CA ASN A 199 15.01 7.45 -23.55
C ASN A 199 13.76 8.03 -22.91
N TYR A 200 13.57 7.66 -21.66
CA TYR A 200 12.53 8.22 -20.77
C TYR A 200 13.11 8.38 -19.37
N LEU A 201 13.03 9.58 -18.84
CA LEU A 201 13.45 9.93 -17.48
C LEU A 201 12.27 10.41 -16.65
N ASN A 202 12.16 9.92 -15.44
CA ASN A 202 11.22 10.38 -14.42
C ASN A 202 12.00 10.70 -13.15
N VAL A 203 11.82 11.90 -12.62
CA VAL A 203 12.44 12.36 -11.37
C VAL A 203 11.35 12.90 -10.47
N ASN A 204 11.32 12.47 -9.22
CA ASN A 204 10.42 12.97 -8.20
C ASN A 204 11.21 13.35 -6.95
N HIS A 205 10.91 14.50 -6.39
CA HIS A 205 11.36 14.97 -5.09
C HIS A 205 10.15 15.39 -4.28
N SER A 206 10.14 15.08 -2.98
CA SER A 206 9.12 15.55 -2.05
C SER A 206 9.73 15.79 -0.67
N TYR A 207 9.35 16.90 -0.06
CA TYR A 207 9.55 17.16 1.36
C TYR A 207 8.19 17.35 2.01
N GLN A 208 7.97 16.72 3.16
CA GLN A 208 6.72 16.83 3.92
C GLN A 208 7.03 16.93 5.40
N THR A 209 6.31 17.83 6.08
CA THR A 209 6.33 17.95 7.54
C THR A 209 4.93 18.20 8.07
N SER A 210 4.70 17.79 9.32
CA SER A 210 3.46 18.04 10.08
C SER A 210 3.77 17.97 11.57
N ASP A 211 3.14 18.84 12.37
CA ASP A 211 3.21 18.75 13.84
C ASP A 211 2.31 17.63 14.38
N GLY A 212 1.35 17.17 13.54
CA GLY A 212 0.34 16.17 13.91
C GLY A 212 -0.79 16.74 14.76
N TYR A 213 -1.85 15.95 14.92
CA TYR A 213 -3.05 16.34 15.68
C TYR A 213 -2.88 16.16 17.19
N ARG A 214 -2.17 15.10 17.59
CA ARG A 214 -1.95 14.72 18.98
C ARG A 214 -0.61 15.26 19.50
N GLU A 215 -0.49 15.38 20.80
CA GLU A 215 0.81 15.58 21.44
C GLU A 215 1.78 14.49 20.99
N HIS A 216 3.03 14.84 20.72
CA HIS A 216 4.09 13.90 20.34
C HIS A 216 3.73 13.07 19.10
N SER A 217 3.26 13.75 18.04
CA SER A 217 2.86 13.12 16.77
C SER A 217 3.40 13.82 15.52
N SER A 218 4.49 14.59 15.66
CA SER A 218 5.10 15.25 14.51
C SER A 218 5.72 14.26 13.52
N MET A 219 5.84 14.68 12.26
CA MET A 219 6.43 13.90 11.18
C MET A 219 7.26 14.78 10.24
N ARG A 220 8.35 14.23 9.71
CA ARG A 220 9.15 14.80 8.63
C ARG A 220 9.58 13.69 7.68
N ARG A 221 9.44 13.94 6.38
CA ARG A 221 9.90 13.01 5.34
C ARG A 221 10.59 13.77 4.20
N HIS A 222 11.78 13.33 3.83
CA HIS A 222 12.43 13.63 2.57
C HIS A 222 12.33 12.41 1.66
N TYR A 223 11.96 12.63 0.41
CA TYR A 223 11.82 11.58 -0.59
C TYR A 223 12.42 12.00 -1.91
N GLY A 224 13.17 11.11 -2.54
CA GLY A 224 13.71 11.27 -3.88
C GLY A 224 13.58 9.98 -4.67
N GLN A 225 13.20 10.07 -5.94
CA GLN A 225 13.12 8.94 -6.85
C GLN A 225 13.59 9.34 -8.24
N VAL A 226 14.40 8.48 -8.84
CA VAL A 226 14.82 8.58 -10.24
C VAL A 226 14.49 7.27 -10.92
N GLY A 227 13.75 7.37 -12.01
CA GLY A 227 13.46 6.26 -12.90
C GLY A 227 13.94 6.57 -14.32
N TYR A 228 14.60 5.62 -14.95
CA TYR A 228 15.11 5.77 -16.30
C TYR A 228 14.79 4.53 -17.13
N ARG A 229 14.32 4.75 -18.37
CA ARG A 229 14.05 3.69 -19.35
C ARG A 229 14.79 3.99 -20.65
N TRP A 230 15.56 3.03 -21.12
CA TRP A 230 16.32 3.09 -22.34
C TRP A 230 15.92 1.95 -23.29
N ASN A 231 15.30 2.28 -24.41
CA ASN A 231 15.00 1.31 -25.46
C ASN A 231 16.23 1.19 -26.36
N TYR A 232 17.21 0.36 -25.96
CA TYR A 232 18.49 0.24 -26.66
C TYR A 232 18.38 -0.51 -27.97
N SER A 233 17.30 -1.27 -28.21
CA SER A 233 16.93 -1.84 -29.51
C SER A 233 15.41 -1.75 -29.73
N LYS A 234 14.95 -2.20 -30.93
CA LYS A 234 13.50 -2.34 -31.19
C LYS A 234 12.85 -3.44 -30.34
N ALA A 235 13.65 -4.41 -29.91
CA ALA A 235 13.19 -5.59 -29.16
C ALA A 235 13.51 -5.53 -27.67
N SER A 236 14.34 -4.58 -27.22
CA SER A 236 14.90 -4.62 -25.87
C SER A 236 14.90 -3.26 -25.20
N GLN A 237 14.59 -3.26 -23.91
CA GLN A 237 14.61 -2.09 -23.05
C GLN A 237 15.31 -2.39 -21.71
N LEU A 238 16.00 -1.40 -21.20
CA LEU A 238 16.58 -1.37 -19.88
C LEU A 238 15.83 -0.34 -19.04
N ARG A 239 15.38 -0.74 -17.85
CA ARG A 239 14.73 0.14 -16.86
C ARG A 239 15.59 0.16 -15.60
N PHE A 240 15.85 1.35 -15.10
CA PHE A 240 16.55 1.58 -13.85
C PHE A 240 15.69 2.41 -12.92
N MET A 241 15.73 2.10 -11.65
CA MET A 241 15.05 2.88 -10.61
C MET A 241 15.89 2.94 -9.35
N VAL A 242 15.97 4.12 -8.76
CA VAL A 242 16.51 4.35 -7.41
C VAL A 242 15.53 5.24 -6.65
N LEU A 243 15.28 4.94 -5.41
CA LEU A 243 14.58 5.81 -4.47
C LEU A 243 15.35 5.91 -3.15
N TYR A 244 15.26 7.07 -2.52
CA TYR A 244 15.74 7.35 -1.19
C TYR A 244 14.64 8.00 -0.36
N SER A 245 14.50 7.57 0.87
CA SER A 245 13.60 8.17 1.86
C SER A 245 14.29 8.33 3.19
N ASP A 246 14.13 9.51 3.80
CA ASP A 246 14.49 9.79 5.19
C ASP A 246 13.22 10.25 5.92
N LEU A 247 12.66 9.34 6.72
CA LEU A 247 11.39 9.52 7.43
C LEU A 247 11.64 9.49 8.93
N GLU A 248 11.12 10.49 9.62
CA GLU A 248 11.05 10.53 11.08
C GLU A 248 9.61 10.85 11.49
N TYR A 249 9.07 10.11 12.47
CA TYR A 249 7.78 10.44 13.07
C TYR A 249 7.70 10.00 14.52
N GLN A 250 7.00 10.80 15.31
CA GLN A 250 6.74 10.54 16.73
C GLN A 250 5.55 9.61 16.91
N THR A 251 5.56 8.83 17.99
CA THR A 251 4.52 7.84 18.31
C THR A 251 3.87 8.15 19.66
N PRO A 252 2.65 8.73 19.66
CA PRO A 252 1.99 9.19 20.89
C PRO A 252 1.47 8.06 21.79
N GLY A 253 1.36 6.83 21.29
CA GLY A 253 0.80 5.67 21.98
C GLY A 253 -0.72 5.72 22.14
N GLY A 254 -1.34 4.54 22.39
CA GLY A 254 -2.78 4.40 22.55
C GLY A 254 -3.30 4.97 23.88
N LEU A 255 -4.57 5.39 23.89
CA LEU A 255 -5.32 5.92 25.04
C LEU A 255 -6.36 4.89 25.53
N THR A 256 -6.67 4.92 26.81
CA THR A 256 -7.84 4.23 27.36
C THR A 256 -9.13 4.95 26.94
N THR A 257 -10.29 4.30 27.09
CA THR A 257 -11.59 4.91 26.81
C THR A 257 -11.79 6.22 27.57
N ALA A 258 -11.44 6.26 28.85
CA ALA A 258 -11.57 7.46 29.69
C ALA A 258 -10.62 8.59 29.22
N GLN A 259 -9.36 8.28 28.92
CA GLN A 259 -8.38 9.25 28.42
C GLN A 259 -8.80 9.82 27.07
N TYR A 260 -9.24 8.95 26.15
CA TYR A 260 -9.72 9.34 24.85
C TYR A 260 -10.96 10.26 24.92
N ALA A 261 -11.91 9.94 25.82
CA ALA A 261 -13.10 10.76 26.01
C ALA A 261 -12.78 12.12 26.66
N ALA A 262 -11.83 12.16 27.60
CA ALA A 262 -11.46 13.39 28.32
C ALA A 262 -10.65 14.36 27.42
N ASN A 263 -9.65 13.86 26.69
CA ASN A 263 -8.85 14.66 25.75
C ASN A 263 -8.21 13.77 24.67
N PRO A 264 -8.79 13.72 23.47
CA PRO A 264 -8.28 12.88 22.38
C PRO A 264 -6.90 13.33 21.86
N LYS A 265 -6.45 14.55 22.16
CA LYS A 265 -5.12 15.06 21.74
C LYS A 265 -3.96 14.58 22.60
N LEU A 266 -4.22 13.99 23.77
CA LEU A 266 -3.15 13.53 24.67
C LEU A 266 -2.25 12.49 24.00
N ALA A 267 -0.94 12.57 24.25
CA ALA A 267 -0.08 11.42 24.21
C ALA A 267 -0.38 10.49 25.40
N ARG A 268 -0.06 9.20 25.29
CA ARG A 268 -0.20 8.24 26.39
C ARG A 268 0.52 8.76 27.64
N PRO A 269 -0.18 8.98 28.77
CA PRO A 269 0.46 9.44 30.01
C PRO A 269 1.42 8.40 30.57
N SER A 270 2.45 8.86 31.30
CA SER A 270 3.27 8.00 32.14
C SER A 270 2.45 7.41 33.27
N THR A 271 2.80 6.21 33.71
CA THR A 271 2.31 5.56 34.93
C THR A 271 3.40 5.53 35.99
N ALA A 272 3.10 5.04 37.20
CA ALA A 272 4.12 4.92 38.23
C ALA A 272 5.30 4.00 37.82
N THR A 273 5.05 3.02 36.96
CA THR A 273 6.03 1.99 36.60
C THR A 273 6.54 2.10 35.15
N VAL A 274 5.79 2.77 34.25
CA VAL A 274 6.15 2.87 32.83
C VAL A 274 6.08 4.32 32.38
N ALA A 275 7.20 4.86 31.91
CA ALA A 275 7.26 6.19 31.36
C ALA A 275 6.51 6.27 30.03
N GLY A 276 5.84 7.40 29.80
CA GLY A 276 5.08 7.63 28.56
C GLY A 276 5.99 8.01 27.36
N PRO A 277 5.43 8.03 26.15
CA PRO A 277 6.16 8.29 24.91
C PRO A 277 6.84 9.68 24.88
N VAL A 278 6.23 10.70 25.47
CA VAL A 278 6.83 12.05 25.58
C VAL A 278 8.11 12.01 26.41
N ALA A 279 8.03 11.37 27.59
CA ALA A 279 9.19 11.23 28.49
C ALA A 279 10.30 10.37 27.89
N GLN A 280 9.95 9.36 27.10
CA GLN A 280 10.88 8.44 26.44
C GLN A 280 11.27 8.88 25.04
N GLN A 281 10.79 10.04 24.57
CA GLN A 281 11.05 10.56 23.22
C GLN A 281 10.76 9.50 22.13
N ALA A 282 9.62 8.79 22.28
CA ALA A 282 9.25 7.67 21.43
C ALA A 282 9.03 8.14 19.99
N ARG A 283 9.77 7.57 19.04
CA ARG A 283 9.71 7.93 17.63
C ARG A 283 10.20 6.78 16.76
N ILE A 284 10.02 6.92 15.46
CA ILE A 284 10.61 6.07 14.46
C ILE A 284 11.43 6.94 13.49
N GLU A 285 12.67 6.56 13.28
CA GLU A 285 13.52 7.08 12.22
C GLU A 285 13.79 5.94 11.24
N ASN A 286 13.53 6.18 9.95
CA ASN A 286 13.70 5.18 8.90
C ASN A 286 14.38 5.82 7.69
N LYS A 287 15.60 5.38 7.36
CA LYS A 287 16.32 5.79 6.17
C LYS A 287 16.43 4.60 5.24
N THR A 288 15.77 4.69 4.09
CA THR A 288 15.75 3.60 3.11
C THR A 288 16.31 4.06 1.78
N LEU A 289 17.28 3.32 1.28
CA LEU A 289 17.76 3.37 -0.09
C LEU A 289 17.33 2.07 -0.79
N PHE A 290 16.64 2.19 -1.90
CA PHE A 290 16.25 1.06 -2.76
C PHE A 290 16.69 1.34 -4.19
N GLY A 291 17.17 0.31 -4.89
CA GLY A 291 17.53 0.42 -6.30
C GLY A 291 17.39 -0.89 -7.06
N GLY A 292 17.18 -0.77 -8.36
CA GLY A 292 17.05 -1.95 -9.21
C GLY A 292 17.19 -1.67 -10.70
N LEU A 293 17.45 -2.74 -11.43
CA LEU A 293 17.63 -2.77 -12.88
C LEU A 293 16.78 -3.88 -13.49
N ILE A 294 16.02 -3.56 -14.52
CA ILE A 294 15.18 -4.51 -15.26
C ILE A 294 15.64 -4.51 -16.72
N ASN A 295 15.99 -5.68 -17.24
CA ASN A 295 16.14 -5.88 -18.65
C ASN A 295 14.95 -6.67 -19.20
N GLU A 296 14.28 -6.11 -20.20
CA GLU A 296 13.17 -6.75 -20.90
C GLU A 296 13.55 -6.90 -22.37
N THR A 297 13.50 -8.13 -22.90
CA THR A 297 13.87 -8.44 -24.27
C THR A 297 12.80 -9.31 -24.93
N LYS A 298 12.32 -8.90 -26.10
CA LYS A 298 11.54 -9.72 -27.01
C LYS A 298 12.50 -10.59 -27.81
N LEU A 299 12.63 -11.86 -27.44
CA LEU A 299 13.48 -12.85 -28.10
C LEU A 299 12.91 -13.25 -29.49
N SER A 300 11.57 -13.17 -29.60
CA SER A 300 10.84 -13.27 -30.87
C SER A 300 9.54 -12.46 -30.77
N GLN A 301 8.71 -12.47 -31.81
CA GLN A 301 7.39 -11.83 -31.81
C GLN A 301 6.47 -12.39 -30.72
N ASN A 302 6.67 -13.65 -30.35
CA ASN A 302 5.82 -14.39 -29.44
C ASN A 302 6.49 -14.73 -28.09
N PHE A 303 7.78 -14.43 -27.94
CA PHE A 303 8.57 -14.85 -26.78
C PHE A 303 9.32 -13.66 -26.18
N ARG A 304 9.06 -13.37 -24.92
CA ARG A 304 9.63 -12.28 -24.15
C ARG A 304 10.30 -12.81 -22.88
N HIS A 305 11.44 -12.24 -22.55
CA HIS A 305 12.15 -12.48 -21.28
C HIS A 305 12.27 -11.19 -20.48
N VAL A 306 12.09 -11.28 -19.18
CA VAL A 306 12.30 -10.20 -18.23
C VAL A 306 13.20 -10.70 -17.09
N VAL A 307 14.22 -9.90 -16.76
CA VAL A 307 15.06 -10.11 -15.59
C VAL A 307 15.18 -8.80 -14.82
N ALA A 308 14.92 -8.85 -13.50
CA ALA A 308 15.03 -7.76 -12.57
C ALA A 308 16.04 -8.11 -11.49
N LEU A 309 17.02 -7.23 -11.25
CA LEU A 309 17.96 -7.26 -10.15
C LEU A 309 17.65 -6.09 -9.23
N PHE A 310 17.59 -6.30 -7.92
CA PHE A 310 17.22 -5.26 -6.97
C PHE A 310 17.91 -5.43 -5.63
N GLY A 311 17.99 -4.33 -4.89
CA GLY A 311 18.49 -4.33 -3.53
C GLY A 311 18.00 -3.13 -2.75
N SER A 312 18.04 -3.25 -1.43
CA SER A 312 17.72 -2.16 -0.51
C SER A 312 18.61 -2.19 0.72
N ARG A 313 18.79 -1.02 1.32
CA ARG A 313 19.32 -0.86 2.67
C ARG A 313 18.37 0.03 3.45
N THR A 314 18.06 -0.39 4.68
CA THR A 314 17.23 0.36 5.61
C THR A 314 17.95 0.45 6.95
N ASP A 315 18.15 1.67 7.42
CA ASP A 315 18.61 1.98 8.78
C ASP A 315 17.39 2.45 9.58
N PHE A 316 17.05 1.70 10.63
CA PHE A 316 15.85 1.90 11.43
C PHE A 316 16.18 2.10 12.90
N ILE A 317 15.68 3.19 13.49
CA ILE A 317 15.85 3.53 14.89
C ILE A 317 14.46 3.72 15.51
N ASN A 318 14.22 3.08 16.65
CA ASN A 318 12.95 3.16 17.37
C ASN A 318 13.20 3.26 18.89
N PRO A 319 13.44 4.48 19.42
CA PRO A 319 13.27 4.72 20.85
C PRO A 319 11.80 4.52 21.22
N PHE A 320 11.48 3.39 21.80
CA PHE A 320 10.15 3.07 22.29
C PHE A 320 10.07 3.20 23.80
N ILE A 321 8.88 3.08 24.39
CA ILE A 321 8.68 3.26 25.84
C ILE A 321 9.45 2.23 26.69
N THR A 322 9.69 1.04 26.17
CA THR A 322 10.32 -0.10 26.86
C THR A 322 11.78 -0.31 26.48
N ASN A 323 12.15 0.04 25.26
CA ASN A 323 13.48 -0.22 24.72
C ASN A 323 13.90 0.84 23.69
N TYR A 324 15.14 0.77 23.22
CA TYR A 324 15.69 1.56 22.13
C TYR A 324 16.20 0.56 21.08
N GLU A 325 15.45 0.35 20.02
CA GLU A 325 15.85 -0.55 18.94
C GLU A 325 16.70 0.19 17.90
N VAL A 326 17.77 -0.45 17.48
CA VAL A 326 18.56 -0.11 16.29
C VAL A 326 18.54 -1.33 15.39
N ARG A 327 18.16 -1.13 14.14
CA ARG A 327 18.10 -2.23 13.18
C ARG A 327 18.66 -1.78 11.83
N GLU A 328 19.56 -2.59 11.28
CA GLU A 328 20.10 -2.43 9.94
C GLU A 328 19.61 -3.60 9.08
N GLU A 329 18.94 -3.30 7.97
CA GLU A 329 18.43 -4.30 7.04
C GLU A 329 19.07 -4.13 5.68
N GLY A 330 19.55 -5.24 5.09
CA GLY A 330 20.08 -5.29 3.74
C GLY A 330 19.42 -6.38 2.94
N THR A 331 18.80 -6.04 1.80
CA THR A 331 18.14 -6.99 0.91
C THR A 331 18.80 -7.01 -0.46
N LEU A 332 18.96 -8.20 -1.02
CA LEU A 332 19.33 -8.42 -2.42
C LEU A 332 18.41 -9.47 -3.03
N GLY A 333 18.08 -9.30 -4.30
CA GLY A 333 17.22 -10.26 -4.97
C GLY A 333 17.24 -10.19 -6.48
N VAL A 334 16.68 -11.24 -7.07
CA VAL A 334 16.47 -11.39 -8.51
C VAL A 334 15.08 -11.96 -8.77
N ARG A 335 14.40 -11.40 -9.77
CA ARG A 335 13.17 -11.93 -10.33
C ARG A 335 13.37 -12.09 -11.83
N THR A 336 13.05 -13.25 -12.39
CA THR A 336 13.13 -13.47 -13.82
C THR A 336 11.96 -14.33 -14.30
N TYR A 337 11.48 -14.02 -15.49
CA TYR A 337 10.39 -14.79 -16.09
C TYR A 337 10.37 -14.67 -17.61
N PHE A 338 9.80 -15.70 -18.22
CA PHE A 338 9.47 -15.76 -19.64
C PHE A 338 7.97 -15.60 -19.85
N GLU A 339 7.61 -15.00 -20.97
CA GLU A 339 6.25 -14.97 -21.48
C GLU A 339 6.25 -15.49 -22.92
N LEU A 340 5.46 -16.53 -23.17
CA LEU A 340 5.22 -17.09 -24.49
C LEU A 340 3.74 -16.89 -24.83
N ILE A 341 3.47 -16.34 -26.01
CA ILE A 341 2.13 -16.03 -26.50
C ILE A 341 1.88 -16.85 -27.76
N SER A 342 0.67 -17.40 -27.95
CA SER A 342 0.29 -18.09 -29.18
C SER A 342 0.46 -17.20 -30.41
N LYS A 343 0.75 -17.81 -31.55
CA LYS A 343 0.79 -17.11 -32.85
C LYS A 343 -0.63 -16.64 -33.21
N VAL A 344 -0.74 -15.48 -33.84
CA VAL A 344 -2.01 -14.77 -34.14
C VAL A 344 -3.00 -15.61 -34.96
N ASN A 345 -2.58 -16.65 -35.66
CA ASN A 345 -3.39 -17.42 -36.63
C ASN A 345 -3.68 -18.86 -36.19
N THR A 346 -3.54 -19.24 -34.92
CA THR A 346 -3.71 -20.65 -34.48
C THR A 346 -5.12 -20.99 -33.99
N GLY A 347 -6.10 -20.09 -34.13
CA GLY A 347 -7.50 -20.32 -33.69
C GLY A 347 -7.70 -20.28 -32.17
N VAL A 348 -6.69 -20.62 -31.37
CA VAL A 348 -6.71 -20.59 -29.91
C VAL A 348 -5.64 -19.64 -29.40
N ASN A 349 -6.08 -18.59 -28.70
CA ASN A 349 -5.16 -17.61 -28.09
C ASN A 349 -4.81 -18.06 -26.67
N TRP A 350 -3.51 -18.27 -26.43
CA TRP A 350 -3.02 -18.62 -25.10
C TRP A 350 -1.75 -17.83 -24.76
N LYS A 351 -1.48 -17.73 -23.45
CA LYS A 351 -0.27 -17.13 -22.90
C LYS A 351 0.27 -18.04 -21.81
N TRP A 352 1.56 -18.28 -21.82
CA TRP A 352 2.27 -19.01 -20.79
C TRP A 352 3.37 -18.15 -20.20
N ASN A 353 3.36 -18.04 -18.87
CA ASN A 353 4.39 -17.36 -18.10
C ASN A 353 5.06 -18.38 -17.19
N ALA A 354 6.38 -18.36 -17.10
CA ALA A 354 7.13 -19.18 -16.16
C ALA A 354 8.36 -18.42 -15.68
N GLY A 355 8.68 -18.53 -14.39
CA GLY A 355 9.77 -17.77 -13.81
C GLY A 355 10.11 -18.16 -12.38
N LEU A 356 11.00 -17.38 -11.79
CA LEU A 356 11.42 -17.52 -10.40
C LEU A 356 11.69 -16.15 -9.75
N GLU A 357 11.63 -16.14 -8.44
CA GLU A 357 12.08 -15.02 -7.61
C GLU A 357 12.91 -15.57 -6.45
N LEU A 358 14.06 -14.97 -6.23
CA LEU A 358 14.95 -15.24 -5.10
C LEU A 358 15.30 -13.93 -4.43
N GLN A 359 15.15 -13.87 -3.12
CA GLN A 359 15.63 -12.73 -2.31
C GLN A 359 16.13 -13.20 -0.96
N GLY A 360 17.12 -12.46 -0.45
CA GLY A 360 17.67 -12.64 0.89
C GLY A 360 17.74 -11.30 1.60
N THR A 361 17.36 -11.27 2.87
CA THR A 361 17.44 -10.10 3.73
C THR A 361 18.24 -10.45 4.97
N ASN A 362 19.28 -9.67 5.28
CA ASN A 362 19.98 -9.68 6.54
C ASN A 362 19.45 -8.56 7.42
N ALA A 363 19.13 -8.83 8.68
CA ALA A 363 18.71 -7.87 9.68
C ALA A 363 19.54 -8.04 10.95
N ASP A 364 20.37 -7.05 11.24
CA ASP A 364 21.04 -6.88 12.54
C ASP A 364 20.13 -6.05 13.44
N ILE A 365 19.69 -6.63 14.56
CA ILE A 365 18.71 -6.06 15.47
C ILE A 365 19.32 -5.98 16.87
N ALA A 366 19.57 -4.76 17.34
CA ALA A 366 20.05 -4.51 18.69
C ALA A 366 19.04 -3.71 19.50
N ASN A 367 18.67 -4.22 20.67
CA ASN A 367 17.82 -3.53 21.63
C ASN A 367 18.64 -3.07 22.85
N TYR A 368 18.43 -1.82 23.19
CA TYR A 368 19.06 -1.17 24.32
C TYR A 368 17.98 -0.65 25.28
N ARG A 369 18.35 -0.37 26.51
CA ARG A 369 17.49 0.39 27.42
C ARG A 369 17.26 1.79 26.83
N ASN A 370 16.00 2.23 26.79
CA ASN A 370 15.71 3.61 26.44
C ASN A 370 15.85 4.50 27.67
N SER A 371 16.74 5.48 27.60
CA SER A 371 16.98 6.46 28.65
C SER A 371 16.56 7.86 28.17
N ARG A 372 15.24 8.09 28.07
CA ARG A 372 14.64 9.37 27.60
C ARG A 372 15.10 9.75 26.18
N GLY A 373 15.02 8.80 25.27
CA GLY A 373 15.41 8.99 23.87
C GLY A 373 16.90 8.78 23.60
N VAL A 374 17.68 8.42 24.64
CA VAL A 374 19.12 8.14 24.52
C VAL A 374 19.35 6.65 24.70
N LYS A 375 20.23 6.10 23.86
CA LYS A 375 20.65 4.71 23.86
C LYS A 375 21.42 4.38 25.15
N GLY A 376 20.88 3.45 25.95
CA GLY A 376 21.47 2.99 27.21
C GLY A 376 22.22 1.66 27.07
N SER A 377 22.16 0.80 28.09
CA SER A 377 22.80 -0.52 28.08
C SER A 377 22.15 -1.47 27.10
N LEU A 378 22.96 -2.33 26.47
CA LEU A 378 22.49 -3.39 25.56
C LEU A 378 21.60 -4.39 26.32
N GLN A 379 20.44 -4.71 25.76
CA GLN A 379 19.51 -5.71 26.30
C GLN A 379 19.56 -7.02 25.50
N ALA A 380 19.61 -6.93 24.16
CA ALA A 380 19.70 -8.06 23.27
C ALA A 380 20.28 -7.63 21.91
N GLN A 381 20.96 -8.55 21.23
CA GLN A 381 21.42 -8.37 19.86
C GLN A 381 21.27 -9.70 19.12
N ASP A 382 20.69 -9.65 17.94
CA ASP A 382 20.43 -10.80 17.10
C ASP A 382 20.69 -10.44 15.63
N ASP A 383 21.32 -11.35 14.89
CA ASP A 383 21.46 -11.25 13.43
C ASP A 383 20.55 -12.31 12.80
N ILE A 384 19.65 -11.88 11.94
CA ILE A 384 18.63 -12.74 11.33
C ILE A 384 18.74 -12.64 9.82
N PHE A 385 19.13 -13.75 9.20
CA PHE A 385 19.09 -13.88 7.74
C PHE A 385 17.83 -14.62 7.32
N SER A 386 16.99 -13.97 6.50
CA SER A 386 15.82 -14.59 5.87
C SER A 386 16.08 -14.82 4.39
N ARG A 387 15.64 -15.97 3.88
CA ARG A 387 15.72 -16.30 2.45
C ARG A 387 14.38 -16.79 1.96
N GLN A 388 13.87 -16.14 0.93
CA GLN A 388 12.69 -16.55 0.18
C GLN A 388 13.08 -16.92 -1.25
N PHE A 389 12.53 -18.02 -1.74
CA PHE A 389 12.73 -18.48 -3.11
C PHE A 389 11.45 -19.17 -3.58
N PHE A 390 11.00 -18.88 -4.80
CA PHE A 390 9.88 -19.59 -5.41
C PHE A 390 10.00 -19.65 -6.93
N TYR A 391 9.54 -20.77 -7.47
CA TYR A 391 9.22 -20.93 -8.89
C TYR A 391 7.74 -20.67 -9.10
N PHE A 392 7.37 -20.10 -10.23
CA PHE A 392 5.99 -19.88 -10.60
C PHE A 392 5.73 -20.18 -12.07
N THR A 393 4.50 -20.58 -12.37
CA THR A 393 4.01 -20.76 -13.74
C THR A 393 2.55 -20.36 -13.82
N ARG A 394 2.14 -19.84 -14.97
CA ARG A 394 0.77 -19.47 -15.28
C ARG A 394 0.48 -19.76 -16.74
N PHE A 395 -0.60 -20.47 -17.02
CA PHE A 395 -1.15 -20.69 -18.33
C PHE A 395 -2.54 -20.10 -18.42
N SER A 396 -2.78 -19.22 -19.38
CA SER A 396 -4.07 -18.59 -19.66
C SER A 396 -4.46 -18.88 -21.11
N VAL A 397 -5.67 -19.32 -21.34
CA VAL A 397 -6.18 -19.72 -22.65
C VAL A 397 -7.59 -19.18 -22.89
N ASN A 398 -7.82 -18.60 -24.05
CA ASN A 398 -9.15 -18.29 -24.54
C ASN A 398 -9.72 -19.54 -25.23
N LEU A 399 -10.52 -20.33 -24.47
CA LEU A 399 -11.14 -21.54 -24.97
C LEU A 399 -12.17 -21.23 -26.07
N THR A 400 -12.81 -20.08 -25.97
CA THR A 400 -13.65 -19.46 -26.97
C THR A 400 -13.40 -17.95 -26.98
N GLU A 401 -14.02 -17.19 -27.86
CA GLU A 401 -13.96 -15.71 -27.84
C GLU A 401 -14.49 -15.13 -26.52
N LYS A 402 -15.40 -15.87 -25.83
CA LYS A 402 -16.09 -15.46 -24.60
C LYS A 402 -15.55 -16.11 -23.35
N LEU A 403 -14.87 -17.27 -23.43
CA LEU A 403 -14.43 -18.03 -22.26
C LEU A 403 -12.90 -18.03 -22.16
N THR A 404 -12.39 -17.42 -21.10
CA THR A 404 -10.97 -17.47 -20.72
C THR A 404 -10.82 -18.38 -19.49
N ALA A 405 -9.92 -19.34 -19.57
CA ALA A 405 -9.51 -20.19 -18.45
C ALA A 405 -8.04 -19.89 -18.08
N GLU A 406 -7.73 -20.01 -16.80
CA GLU A 406 -6.40 -19.76 -16.26
C GLU A 406 -6.06 -20.77 -15.20
N VAL A 407 -4.86 -21.35 -15.31
CA VAL A 407 -4.23 -22.20 -14.28
C VAL A 407 -2.88 -21.62 -13.93
N ALA A 408 -2.61 -21.49 -12.64
CA ALA A 408 -1.32 -21.02 -12.16
C ALA A 408 -0.89 -21.77 -10.91
N ALA A 409 0.41 -21.85 -10.68
CA ALA A 409 0.97 -22.44 -9.47
C ALA A 409 2.34 -21.84 -9.16
N SER A 410 2.68 -21.82 -7.87
CA SER A 410 4.06 -21.62 -7.43
C SER A 410 4.45 -22.65 -6.36
N VAL A 411 5.74 -22.97 -6.31
CA VAL A 411 6.35 -23.76 -5.23
C VAL A 411 7.32 -22.85 -4.49
N ASN A 412 7.09 -22.70 -3.20
CA ASN A 412 7.70 -21.67 -2.37
C ASN A 412 8.55 -22.29 -1.27
N TYR A 413 9.76 -21.79 -1.09
CA TYR A 413 10.74 -22.21 -0.09
C TYR A 413 11.09 -21.01 0.79
N PHE A 414 11.14 -21.23 2.10
CA PHE A 414 11.46 -20.20 3.05
C PHE A 414 12.31 -20.73 4.20
N LYS A 415 13.26 -19.91 4.68
CA LYS A 415 14.05 -20.23 5.87
C LYS A 415 14.53 -18.98 6.57
N TYR A 416 14.74 -19.13 7.89
CA TYR A 416 15.52 -18.22 8.73
C TYR A 416 16.81 -18.88 9.19
N VAL A 417 17.86 -18.07 9.32
CA VAL A 417 19.08 -18.38 10.06
C VAL A 417 19.22 -17.32 11.15
N PHE A 418 19.33 -17.75 12.38
CA PHE A 418 19.43 -16.87 13.55
C PHE A 418 20.81 -17.03 14.16
N ASP A 419 21.54 -15.94 14.33
CA ASP A 419 22.75 -15.86 15.11
C ASP A 419 22.46 -14.94 16.31
N LYS A 420 22.18 -15.57 17.47
CA LYS A 420 21.86 -14.85 18.71
C LYS A 420 23.15 -14.56 19.45
N ASN A 421 23.42 -13.26 19.69
CA ASN A 421 24.53 -12.82 20.49
C ASN A 421 24.07 -12.59 21.95
N VAL A 422 24.47 -13.45 22.85
CA VAL A 422 24.26 -13.30 24.29
C VAL A 422 25.62 -12.99 24.94
N GLN A 423 25.94 -11.70 25.04
CA GLN A 423 27.13 -11.10 25.65
C GLN A 423 28.48 -11.59 25.12
N THR A 424 28.76 -12.86 24.99
CA THR A 424 30.02 -13.40 24.45
C THR A 424 29.85 -14.75 23.75
N SER A 425 28.70 -15.35 23.80
CA SER A 425 28.43 -16.63 23.12
C SER A 425 27.38 -16.44 22.01
N ILE A 426 27.76 -16.76 20.77
CA ILE A 426 26.88 -16.76 19.61
C ILE A 426 26.32 -18.17 19.47
N SER A 427 24.99 -18.28 19.49
CA SER A 427 24.30 -19.52 19.16
C SER A 427 23.63 -19.40 17.81
N ARG A 428 23.95 -20.32 16.90
CA ARG A 428 23.37 -20.37 15.57
C ARG A 428 22.24 -21.39 15.49
N SER A 429 21.11 -21.00 14.95
CA SER A 429 19.98 -21.89 14.67
C SER A 429 19.37 -21.65 13.31
N VAL A 430 18.73 -22.67 12.75
CA VAL A 430 18.11 -22.60 11.41
C VAL A 430 16.69 -23.11 11.52
N ARG A 431 15.72 -22.30 11.12
CA ARG A 431 14.32 -22.71 10.90
C ARG A 431 14.05 -22.81 9.41
N LYS A 432 13.80 -24.01 8.92
CA LYS A 432 13.30 -24.27 7.55
C LYS A 432 11.80 -24.52 7.63
N PHE A 433 11.05 -23.94 6.71
CA PHE A 433 9.62 -24.20 6.53
C PHE A 433 9.43 -25.20 5.40
N ASP A 434 8.40 -26.03 5.52
CA ASP A 434 8.05 -26.97 4.45
C ASP A 434 7.69 -26.23 3.17
N PRO A 435 8.10 -26.74 2.00
CA PRO A 435 7.73 -26.17 0.72
C PRO A 435 6.22 -26.03 0.58
N GLN A 436 5.75 -24.84 0.12
CA GLN A 436 4.33 -24.57 -0.06
C GLN A 436 3.97 -24.50 -1.54
N LEU A 437 3.05 -25.37 -1.95
CA LEU A 437 2.42 -25.32 -3.28
C LEU A 437 1.23 -24.36 -3.23
N MET A 438 1.19 -23.39 -4.16
CA MET A 438 0.18 -22.36 -4.27
C MET A 438 -0.56 -22.47 -5.62
N PRO A 439 -1.51 -23.40 -5.73
CA PRO A 439 -2.31 -23.53 -6.95
C PRO A 439 -3.37 -22.42 -7.04
N ARG A 440 -3.70 -22.07 -8.26
CA ARG A 440 -4.80 -21.20 -8.61
C ARG A 440 -5.48 -21.68 -9.89
N PHE A 441 -6.80 -21.67 -9.90
CA PHE A 441 -7.63 -21.86 -11.06
C PHE A 441 -8.63 -20.71 -11.17
N ALA A 442 -8.85 -20.19 -12.36
CA ALA A 442 -9.80 -19.11 -12.57
C ALA A 442 -10.45 -19.16 -13.97
N LEU A 443 -11.70 -18.73 -14.05
CA LEU A 443 -12.49 -18.63 -15.26
C LEU A 443 -13.08 -17.23 -15.37
N SER A 444 -13.12 -16.71 -16.61
CA SER A 444 -13.89 -15.52 -16.98
C SER A 444 -14.72 -15.82 -18.18
N TYR A 445 -16.05 -15.61 -18.07
CA TYR A 445 -17.02 -15.82 -19.15
C TYR A 445 -17.67 -14.49 -19.52
N GLN A 446 -17.42 -14.04 -20.73
CA GLN A 446 -17.97 -12.81 -21.29
C GLN A 446 -19.34 -13.14 -21.94
N ILE A 447 -20.43 -12.78 -21.26
CA ILE A 447 -21.79 -13.00 -21.76
C ILE A 447 -22.00 -12.15 -23.03
N ASN A 448 -21.60 -10.86 -22.95
CA ASN A 448 -21.59 -9.91 -24.06
C ASN A 448 -20.48 -8.87 -23.85
N ASP A 449 -20.36 -7.86 -24.73
CA ASP A 449 -19.29 -6.85 -24.69
C ASP A 449 -19.23 -5.99 -23.42
N GLY A 450 -20.32 -5.96 -22.65
CA GLY A 450 -20.43 -5.19 -21.43
C GLY A 450 -20.55 -6.03 -20.15
N LEU A 451 -20.76 -7.34 -20.24
CA LEU A 451 -21.07 -8.19 -19.08
C LEU A 451 -20.17 -9.41 -19.05
N ALA A 452 -19.44 -9.58 -17.96
CA ALA A 452 -18.59 -10.74 -17.69
C ALA A 452 -18.85 -11.33 -16.30
N LEU A 453 -18.86 -12.66 -16.22
CA LEU A 453 -18.82 -13.43 -14.99
C LEU A 453 -17.42 -13.94 -14.75
N ARG A 454 -17.00 -14.04 -13.49
CA ARG A 454 -15.70 -14.60 -13.12
C ARG A 454 -15.82 -15.51 -11.90
N THR A 455 -14.94 -16.50 -11.84
CA THR A 455 -14.77 -17.33 -10.65
C THR A 455 -13.33 -17.73 -10.49
N SER A 456 -12.88 -17.92 -9.25
CA SER A 456 -11.54 -18.40 -8.96
C SER A 456 -11.49 -19.21 -7.67
N VAL A 457 -10.55 -20.15 -7.64
CA VAL A 457 -10.13 -20.87 -6.44
C VAL A 457 -8.62 -20.71 -6.33
N SER A 458 -8.14 -20.27 -5.19
CA SER A 458 -6.72 -20.06 -4.96
C SER A 458 -6.31 -20.44 -3.54
N ARG A 459 -5.07 -20.89 -3.38
CA ARG A 459 -4.47 -21.14 -2.08
C ARG A 459 -3.53 -20.00 -1.73
N GLY A 460 -3.60 -19.53 -0.48
CA GLY A 460 -2.72 -18.54 0.09
C GLY A 460 -1.88 -19.10 1.23
N TYR A 461 -0.71 -18.54 1.41
CA TYR A 461 0.08 -18.76 2.61
C TYR A 461 0.89 -17.50 2.96
N SER A 462 1.29 -17.39 4.21
CA SER A 462 2.17 -16.32 4.66
C SER A 462 3.08 -16.81 5.77
N ASN A 463 4.39 -16.60 5.61
CA ASN A 463 5.36 -16.94 6.62
C ASN A 463 5.31 -15.95 7.79
N PRO A 464 5.72 -16.34 9.00
CA PRO A 464 6.03 -15.38 10.05
C PRO A 464 7.07 -14.38 9.57
N THR A 465 6.90 -13.10 9.88
CA THR A 465 7.88 -12.04 9.55
C THR A 465 9.00 -11.99 10.60
N ILE A 466 10.12 -11.33 10.27
CA ILE A 466 11.21 -11.10 11.23
C ILE A 466 10.67 -10.48 12.52
N ALA A 467 9.81 -9.45 12.42
CA ALA A 467 9.25 -8.77 13.58
C ALA A 467 8.27 -9.62 14.41
N GLU A 468 7.79 -10.76 13.90
CA GLU A 468 6.96 -11.72 14.63
C GLU A 468 7.79 -12.82 15.26
N VAL A 469 8.83 -13.26 14.56
CA VAL A 469 9.76 -14.27 15.07
C VAL A 469 10.64 -13.69 16.17
N ARG A 470 11.07 -12.44 16.03
CA ARG A 470 11.87 -11.67 16.98
C ARG A 470 11.10 -10.41 17.36
N ALA A 471 10.15 -10.58 18.29
CA ALA A 471 9.30 -9.51 18.76
C ALA A 471 9.98 -8.66 19.86
N SER A 472 9.28 -7.66 20.39
CA SER A 472 9.84 -6.71 21.36
C SER A 472 10.08 -7.32 22.76
N ASP A 473 9.66 -8.56 23.00
CA ASP A 473 10.02 -9.35 24.20
C ASP A 473 11.47 -9.90 24.18
N ASN A 474 12.22 -9.58 23.12
CA ASN A 474 13.62 -9.99 22.90
C ASN A 474 13.84 -11.50 22.84
N LYS A 475 12.80 -12.27 22.47
CA LYS A 475 12.88 -13.73 22.29
C LYS A 475 12.75 -14.09 20.81
N ILE A 476 13.49 -15.10 20.39
CA ILE A 476 13.34 -15.71 19.06
C ILE A 476 12.31 -16.84 19.17
N ASN A 477 11.16 -16.67 18.53
CA ASN A 477 10.12 -17.68 18.47
C ASN A 477 10.27 -18.54 17.23
N THR A 478 10.88 -19.72 17.38
CA THR A 478 11.07 -20.69 16.30
C THR A 478 9.89 -21.63 16.11
N THR A 479 8.83 -21.52 16.93
CA THR A 479 7.66 -22.41 16.88
C THR A 479 6.53 -21.88 15.99
N LEU A 480 6.62 -20.62 15.55
CA LEU A 480 5.62 -20.04 14.66
C LEU A 480 5.52 -20.82 13.35
N GLU A 481 4.30 -21.17 12.97
CA GLU A 481 3.97 -21.82 11.70
C GLU A 481 3.45 -20.82 10.68
N SER A 482 3.61 -21.16 9.40
CA SER A 482 3.05 -20.36 8.31
C SER A 482 1.52 -20.45 8.30
N GLU A 483 0.84 -19.32 8.15
CA GLU A 483 -0.58 -19.28 7.84
C GLU A 483 -0.84 -19.86 6.45
N ARG A 484 -1.96 -20.56 6.27
CA ARG A 484 -2.37 -21.14 4.98
C ARG A 484 -3.88 -21.24 4.87
N GLY A 485 -4.40 -21.06 3.66
CA GLY A 485 -5.85 -21.11 3.48
C GLY A 485 -6.28 -21.19 2.02
N TRP A 486 -7.58 -21.48 1.82
CA TRP A 486 -8.22 -21.54 0.53
C TRP A 486 -9.24 -20.43 0.36
N ASN A 487 -9.17 -19.74 -0.76
CA ASN A 487 -10.12 -18.71 -1.18
C ASN A 487 -10.95 -19.20 -2.36
N TYR A 488 -12.26 -19.05 -2.23
CA TYR A 488 -13.25 -19.31 -3.28
C TYR A 488 -13.94 -18.00 -3.58
N GLU A 489 -13.93 -17.58 -4.84
CA GLU A 489 -14.48 -16.28 -5.24
C GLU A 489 -15.33 -16.40 -6.50
N GLY A 490 -16.46 -15.68 -6.52
CA GLY A 490 -17.29 -15.43 -7.70
C GLY A 490 -17.56 -13.95 -7.84
N GLY A 491 -17.68 -13.47 -9.07
CA GLY A 491 -17.93 -12.04 -9.32
C GLY A 491 -18.53 -11.75 -10.68
N ILE A 492 -19.02 -10.53 -10.82
CA ILE A 492 -19.63 -10.00 -12.03
C ILE A 492 -19.01 -8.62 -12.33
N ARG A 493 -18.76 -8.34 -13.60
CA ARG A 493 -18.41 -7.02 -14.11
C ARG A 493 -19.41 -6.60 -15.16
N LEU A 494 -19.88 -5.38 -15.01
CA LEU A 494 -20.82 -4.75 -15.93
C LEU A 494 -20.26 -3.41 -16.38
N ARG A 495 -20.32 -3.17 -17.68
CA ARG A 495 -20.03 -1.91 -18.36
C ARG A 495 -21.17 -1.67 -19.35
N ASP A 496 -21.75 -0.48 -19.34
CA ASP A 496 -22.73 -0.14 -20.35
C ASP A 496 -22.06 0.21 -21.69
N LYS A 497 -22.84 0.17 -22.79
CA LYS A 497 -22.32 0.44 -24.14
C LYS A 497 -21.84 1.88 -24.36
N THR A 498 -22.24 2.79 -23.49
CA THR A 498 -21.86 4.22 -23.57
C THR A 498 -20.69 4.57 -22.66
N ASP A 499 -20.10 3.59 -21.97
CA ASP A 499 -19.05 3.75 -20.98
C ASP A 499 -19.40 4.71 -19.82
N ARG A 500 -20.70 4.93 -19.58
CA ARG A 500 -21.18 5.76 -18.48
C ARG A 500 -21.27 5.02 -17.16
N PHE A 501 -21.58 3.72 -17.21
CA PHE A 501 -21.77 2.89 -16.03
C PHE A 501 -20.74 1.78 -15.97
N TRP A 502 -20.15 1.62 -14.80
CA TRP A 502 -19.27 0.53 -14.43
C TRP A 502 -19.68 -0.06 -13.09
N LEU A 503 -19.67 -1.39 -13.00
CA LEU A 503 -19.88 -2.15 -11.77
C LEU A 503 -18.92 -3.34 -11.75
N ASP A 504 -18.21 -3.52 -10.64
CA ASP A 504 -17.52 -4.76 -10.27
C ASP A 504 -18.07 -5.22 -8.91
N ALA A 505 -18.62 -6.43 -8.87
CA ALA A 505 -19.12 -7.03 -7.63
C ALA A 505 -18.51 -8.41 -7.44
N SER A 506 -18.16 -8.76 -6.20
CA SER A 506 -17.60 -10.06 -5.85
C SER A 506 -18.09 -10.56 -4.50
N LEU A 507 -18.27 -11.87 -4.43
CA LEU A 507 -18.53 -12.65 -3.23
C LEU A 507 -17.35 -13.61 -3.05
N PHE A 508 -16.79 -13.69 -1.85
CA PHE A 508 -15.71 -14.61 -1.56
C PHE A 508 -15.88 -15.30 -0.20
N ASN A 509 -15.23 -16.46 -0.08
CA ASN A 509 -15.08 -17.19 1.17
C ASN A 509 -13.64 -17.65 1.31
N TYR A 510 -12.94 -17.13 2.31
CA TYR A 510 -11.57 -17.47 2.63
C TYR A 510 -11.51 -18.17 3.98
N LYS A 511 -10.96 -19.39 3.99
CA LYS A 511 -10.69 -20.17 5.21
C LYS A 511 -9.19 -20.20 5.43
N LEU A 512 -8.74 -19.53 6.50
CA LEU A 512 -7.34 -19.44 6.90
C LEU A 512 -7.12 -20.30 8.14
N GLY A 513 -6.09 -21.15 8.10
CA GLY A 513 -5.61 -21.92 9.24
C GLY A 513 -4.30 -21.38 9.80
N SER A 514 -3.99 -21.76 11.03
CA SER A 514 -2.76 -21.36 11.75
C SER A 514 -2.54 -19.84 11.78
N ALA A 515 -3.63 -19.08 11.97
CA ALA A 515 -3.58 -17.62 12.00
C ALA A 515 -2.59 -17.14 13.06
N ILE A 516 -1.68 -16.24 12.70
CA ILE A 516 -0.75 -15.61 13.63
C ILE A 516 -1.44 -14.43 14.29
N VAL A 517 -1.43 -14.39 15.61
CA VAL A 517 -2.02 -13.29 16.38
C VAL A 517 -1.01 -12.66 17.30
N ARG A 518 -1.13 -11.34 17.46
CA ARG A 518 -0.34 -10.55 18.40
C ARG A 518 -0.86 -10.70 19.81
N ARG A 519 0.05 -10.77 20.78
CA ARG A 519 -0.19 -10.68 22.22
C ARG A 519 0.70 -9.61 22.84
N VAL A 520 0.30 -9.09 23.97
CA VAL A 520 1.04 -8.08 24.73
C VAL A 520 1.20 -8.55 26.17
N ASN A 521 2.43 -8.55 26.66
CA ASN A 521 2.77 -8.84 28.04
C ASN A 521 2.41 -7.67 28.98
N ALA A 522 2.45 -7.91 30.28
CA ALA A 522 2.18 -6.89 31.29
C ALA A 522 3.16 -5.71 31.29
N ASP A 523 4.35 -5.90 30.75
CA ASP A 523 5.40 -4.88 30.56
C ASP A 523 5.30 -4.14 29.22
N ASP A 524 4.18 -4.30 28.47
CA ASP A 524 3.93 -3.76 27.14
C ASP A 524 4.83 -4.36 26.03
N THR A 525 5.60 -5.40 26.29
CA THR A 525 6.31 -6.12 25.22
C THR A 525 5.37 -7.03 24.43
N GLU A 526 5.66 -7.20 23.15
CA GLU A 526 4.86 -7.98 22.21
C GLU A 526 5.45 -9.35 21.95
N PHE A 527 4.58 -10.33 21.73
CA PHE A 527 4.94 -11.64 21.21
C PHE A 527 3.84 -12.18 20.30
N TYR A 528 4.13 -13.22 19.55
CA TYR A 528 3.20 -13.80 18.56
C TYR A 528 3.05 -15.29 18.76
N LEU A 529 1.86 -15.79 18.43
CA LEU A 529 1.55 -17.22 18.45
C LEU A 529 0.55 -17.57 17.35
N ASN A 530 0.51 -18.82 16.93
CA ASN A 530 -0.54 -19.33 16.07
C ASN A 530 -1.78 -19.62 16.92
N ALA A 531 -2.93 -19.08 16.50
CA ALA A 531 -4.19 -19.20 17.23
C ALA A 531 -5.31 -19.67 16.28
N GLY A 532 -5.39 -20.98 16.08
CA GLY A 532 -6.48 -21.56 15.29
C GLY A 532 -6.59 -20.99 13.87
N GLY A 533 -7.82 -20.74 13.44
CA GLY A 533 -8.11 -20.26 12.10
C GLY A 533 -9.12 -19.12 12.05
N THR A 534 -9.39 -18.66 10.82
CA THR A 534 -10.45 -17.68 10.55
C THR A 534 -11.31 -18.13 9.38
N LYS A 535 -12.61 -17.76 9.42
CA LYS A 535 -13.54 -17.88 8.30
C LYS A 535 -13.96 -16.49 7.88
N GLN A 536 -13.64 -16.11 6.67
CA GLN A 536 -13.85 -14.77 6.13
C GLN A 536 -14.77 -14.84 4.91
N THR A 537 -16.03 -14.51 5.09
CA THR A 537 -17.01 -14.39 3.99
C THR A 537 -17.27 -12.91 3.76
N GLY A 538 -17.02 -12.42 2.55
CA GLY A 538 -17.16 -11.02 2.21
C GLY A 538 -17.91 -10.79 0.90
N PHE A 539 -18.60 -9.64 0.85
CA PHE A 539 -19.21 -9.10 -0.36
C PHE A 539 -18.63 -7.71 -0.61
N GLU A 540 -18.17 -7.47 -1.82
CA GLU A 540 -17.54 -6.23 -2.25
C GLU A 540 -18.16 -5.73 -3.53
N THR A 541 -18.46 -4.43 -3.61
CA THR A 541 -18.88 -3.79 -4.86
C THR A 541 -18.12 -2.47 -5.06
N GLN A 542 -17.85 -2.15 -6.32
CA GLN A 542 -17.37 -0.86 -6.77
C GLN A 542 -18.15 -0.45 -7.99
N ALA A 543 -18.82 0.71 -7.93
CA ALA A 543 -19.63 1.23 -9.02
C ALA A 543 -19.25 2.68 -9.34
N SER A 544 -19.40 3.06 -10.60
CA SER A 544 -19.29 4.47 -11.02
C SER A 544 -20.30 4.76 -12.12
N TYR A 545 -20.84 5.97 -12.12
CA TYR A 545 -21.81 6.41 -13.10
C TYR A 545 -21.59 7.90 -13.49
N TRP A 546 -21.42 8.13 -14.78
CA TRP A 546 -21.38 9.47 -15.34
C TRP A 546 -22.80 9.96 -15.62
N LEU A 547 -23.35 10.79 -14.73
CA LEU A 547 -24.60 11.51 -14.98
C LEU A 547 -24.42 12.48 -16.15
N ILE A 548 -23.33 13.21 -16.16
CA ILE A 548 -22.92 14.09 -17.24
C ILE A 548 -21.50 13.65 -17.65
N PRO A 549 -21.32 13.12 -18.87
CA PRO A 549 -20.00 12.73 -19.34
C PRO A 549 -19.03 13.93 -19.37
N PRO A 550 -17.75 13.70 -19.12
CA PRO A 550 -16.77 14.76 -19.13
C PRO A 550 -16.57 15.34 -20.53
N GLY A 551 -16.36 16.66 -20.59
CA GLY A 551 -16.27 17.38 -21.86
C GLY A 551 -17.62 17.76 -22.48
N THR A 552 -18.73 17.51 -21.79
CA THR A 552 -20.06 18.01 -22.19
C THR A 552 -20.03 19.53 -22.19
N LYS A 553 -20.56 20.13 -23.25
CA LYS A 553 -20.70 21.59 -23.33
C LYS A 553 -21.81 22.05 -22.39
N GLY A 554 -21.56 23.11 -21.61
CA GLY A 554 -22.50 23.69 -20.65
C GLY A 554 -21.81 24.07 -19.35
N PHE A 555 -22.55 24.68 -18.42
CA PHE A 555 -22.04 25.13 -17.13
C PHE A 555 -21.49 23.93 -16.32
N ILE A 556 -22.16 22.75 -16.33
CA ILE A 556 -21.62 21.52 -15.78
C ILE A 556 -21.05 20.73 -16.95
N SER A 557 -19.73 20.58 -16.97
CA SER A 557 -18.97 19.89 -18.02
C SER A 557 -18.64 18.42 -17.69
N GLY A 558 -19.00 17.95 -16.49
CA GLY A 558 -18.88 16.55 -16.07
C GLY A 558 -19.41 16.34 -14.67
N LEU A 559 -20.12 15.22 -14.45
CA LEU A 559 -20.60 14.79 -13.14
C LEU A 559 -20.56 13.30 -13.03
N GLN A 560 -19.69 12.77 -12.16
CA GLN A 560 -19.56 11.34 -11.86
C GLN A 560 -19.96 11.05 -10.42
N LEU A 561 -20.75 10.02 -10.25
CA LEU A 561 -21.03 9.40 -8.96
C LEU A 561 -20.18 8.12 -8.82
N GLN A 562 -19.67 7.87 -7.63
CA GLN A 562 -18.88 6.70 -7.30
C GLN A 562 -19.42 6.08 -6.03
N ASN A 563 -19.42 4.75 -5.95
CA ASN A 563 -19.79 4.00 -4.76
C ASN A 563 -18.86 2.82 -4.58
N SER A 564 -18.48 2.57 -3.34
CA SER A 564 -17.75 1.38 -2.92
C SER A 564 -18.42 0.83 -1.67
N TYR A 565 -18.70 -0.47 -1.65
CA TYR A 565 -19.30 -1.15 -0.52
C TYR A 565 -18.53 -2.42 -0.16
N THR A 566 -18.30 -2.61 1.14
CA THR A 566 -17.69 -3.81 1.69
C THR A 566 -18.55 -4.35 2.84
N LEU A 567 -18.94 -5.61 2.76
CA LEU A 567 -19.56 -6.36 3.85
C LEU A 567 -18.62 -7.48 4.28
N SER A 568 -18.21 -7.48 5.55
CA SER A 568 -17.26 -8.44 6.12
C SER A 568 -17.94 -9.27 7.22
N LYS A 569 -18.20 -10.55 6.94
CA LYS A 569 -18.64 -11.55 7.92
C LYS A 569 -17.44 -12.43 8.26
N TYR A 570 -16.50 -11.89 9.07
CA TYR A 570 -15.25 -12.55 9.41
C TYR A 570 -15.27 -12.95 10.88
N TYR A 571 -14.94 -14.21 11.15
CA TYR A 571 -15.01 -14.83 12.45
C TYR A 571 -13.77 -15.69 12.70
N PHE A 572 -13.40 -15.81 13.97
CA PHE A 572 -12.45 -16.82 14.40
C PHE A 572 -13.06 -18.22 14.28
N SER A 573 -12.27 -19.21 13.87
CA SER A 573 -12.58 -20.63 13.91
C SER A 573 -11.47 -21.36 14.68
N ASP A 574 -11.85 -22.31 15.54
CA ASP A 574 -10.91 -23.15 16.33
C ASP A 574 -9.89 -22.33 17.15
N TYR A 575 -10.32 -21.19 17.71
CA TYR A 575 -9.46 -20.30 18.45
C TYR A 575 -9.63 -20.42 19.95
N GLN A 576 -8.61 -21.01 20.62
CA GLN A 576 -8.51 -21.10 22.07
C GLN A 576 -7.31 -20.30 22.59
N ASN A 577 -7.47 -19.63 23.72
CA ASN A 577 -6.41 -18.97 24.47
C ASN A 577 -6.49 -19.42 25.93
N GLY A 578 -5.65 -20.37 26.33
CA GLY A 578 -5.79 -21.06 27.59
C GLY A 578 -7.13 -21.79 27.69
N ARG A 579 -7.95 -21.42 28.69
CA ARG A 579 -9.31 -22.00 28.89
C ARG A 579 -10.41 -21.24 28.16
N ILE A 580 -10.09 -20.11 27.53
CA ILE A 580 -11.09 -19.26 26.88
C ILE A 580 -11.19 -19.63 25.41
N ASN A 581 -12.42 -19.90 24.96
CA ASN A 581 -12.71 -20.16 23.56
C ASN A 581 -13.26 -18.88 22.89
N TYR A 582 -12.56 -18.39 21.86
CA TYR A 582 -12.95 -17.23 21.06
C TYR A 582 -13.55 -17.62 19.70
N SER A 583 -13.71 -18.93 19.42
CA SER A 583 -14.34 -19.40 18.18
C SER A 583 -15.75 -18.83 18.04
N GLY A 584 -16.08 -18.34 16.85
CA GLY A 584 -17.36 -17.67 16.57
C GLY A 584 -17.37 -16.16 16.87
N ASN A 585 -16.37 -15.61 17.57
CA ASN A 585 -16.22 -14.17 17.74
C ASN A 585 -15.81 -13.50 16.42
N ARG A 586 -16.24 -12.25 16.24
CA ARG A 586 -15.87 -11.42 15.10
C ARG A 586 -14.37 -11.16 15.10
N LEU A 587 -13.79 -11.17 13.89
CA LEU A 587 -12.38 -10.90 13.70
C LEU A 587 -12.01 -9.51 14.21
N THR A 588 -11.02 -9.43 15.08
CA THR A 588 -10.55 -8.21 15.72
C THR A 588 -9.99 -7.24 14.68
N GLY A 589 -10.31 -5.95 14.81
CA GLY A 589 -9.84 -4.88 13.92
C GLY A 589 -10.61 -4.74 12.61
N VAL A 590 -11.64 -5.57 12.35
CA VAL A 590 -12.38 -5.55 11.09
C VAL A 590 -13.78 -4.98 11.27
N PRO A 591 -14.15 -3.87 10.61
CA PRO A 591 -15.52 -3.37 10.57
C PRO A 591 -16.40 -4.33 9.77
N ARG A 592 -17.67 -4.48 10.17
CA ARG A 592 -18.63 -5.31 9.43
C ARG A 592 -19.04 -4.71 8.10
N GLY A 593 -19.17 -3.39 8.04
CA GLY A 593 -19.58 -2.66 6.85
C GLY A 593 -18.77 -1.40 6.65
N VAL A 594 -18.38 -1.14 5.42
CA VAL A 594 -17.78 0.12 4.97
C VAL A 594 -18.51 0.56 3.70
N VAL A 595 -18.94 1.82 3.67
CA VAL A 595 -19.60 2.45 2.51
C VAL A 595 -18.84 3.71 2.15
N ILE A 596 -18.47 3.86 0.89
CA ILE A 596 -17.83 5.06 0.39
C ILE A 596 -18.63 5.57 -0.81
N ASN A 597 -19.01 6.83 -0.76
CA ASN A 597 -19.68 7.53 -1.83
C ASN A 597 -18.80 8.69 -2.29
N GLY A 598 -18.63 8.84 -3.59
CA GLY A 598 -17.83 9.91 -4.19
C GLY A 598 -18.64 10.71 -5.22
N ILE A 599 -18.36 12.01 -5.30
CA ILE A 599 -18.87 12.91 -6.33
C ILE A 599 -17.68 13.65 -6.94
N ASP A 600 -17.55 13.57 -8.27
CA ASP A 600 -16.61 14.36 -9.07
C ASP A 600 -17.42 15.28 -9.98
N LEU A 601 -17.37 16.58 -9.71
CA LEU A 601 -18.07 17.61 -10.44
C LEU A 601 -17.07 18.52 -11.17
N ARG A 602 -17.32 18.78 -12.45
CA ARG A 602 -16.56 19.72 -13.28
C ARG A 602 -17.46 20.84 -13.77
N ILE A 603 -17.04 22.08 -13.53
CA ILE A 603 -17.78 23.29 -13.88
C ILE A 603 -16.93 24.10 -14.85
N ASP A 604 -17.53 24.49 -15.97
CA ASP A 604 -16.94 25.36 -16.98
C ASP A 604 -15.49 25.02 -17.35
N GLN A 605 -15.17 23.72 -17.46
CA GLN A 605 -13.87 23.14 -17.84
C GLN A 605 -12.68 23.51 -16.93
N ASN A 606 -12.80 24.52 -16.05
CA ASN A 606 -11.72 25.00 -15.21
C ASN A 606 -11.91 24.68 -13.72
N PHE A 607 -13.14 24.75 -13.22
CA PHE A 607 -13.41 24.44 -11.82
C PHE A 607 -13.75 22.96 -11.64
N TYR A 608 -13.25 22.41 -10.55
CA TYR A 608 -13.58 21.05 -10.15
C TYR A 608 -13.88 20.98 -8.66
N LEU A 609 -14.72 20.02 -8.33
CA LEU A 609 -15.09 19.71 -6.96
C LEU A 609 -15.07 18.18 -6.81
N PHE A 610 -14.41 17.71 -5.78
CA PHE A 610 -14.43 16.33 -5.36
C PHE A 610 -14.95 16.25 -3.93
N ALA A 611 -15.96 15.41 -3.68
CA ALA A 611 -16.47 15.14 -2.35
C ALA A 611 -16.51 13.62 -2.14
N GLN A 612 -16.11 13.15 -0.95
CA GLN A 612 -16.15 11.74 -0.58
C GLN A 612 -16.72 11.60 0.82
N HIS A 613 -17.78 10.79 0.93
CA HIS A 613 -18.33 10.32 2.20
C HIS A 613 -17.82 8.92 2.49
N ASN A 614 -17.43 8.65 3.73
CA ASN A 614 -16.95 7.36 4.20
C ASN A 614 -17.67 6.99 5.50
N TYR A 615 -18.52 5.99 5.46
CA TYR A 615 -19.10 5.34 6.63
C TYR A 615 -18.31 4.08 6.98
N THR A 616 -17.95 3.93 8.24
CA THR A 616 -17.32 2.73 8.80
C THR A 616 -18.08 2.28 10.04
N SER A 617 -18.54 1.04 10.05
CA SER A 617 -19.27 0.45 11.20
C SER A 617 -18.33 0.17 12.38
N LYS A 618 -18.91 -0.11 13.57
CA LYS A 618 -18.19 -0.48 14.81
C LYS A 618 -17.15 -1.57 14.58
N ILE A 619 -15.96 -1.39 15.19
CA ILE A 619 -14.79 -2.25 15.04
C ILE A 619 -14.48 -2.95 16.36
N PRO A 620 -14.44 -4.30 16.43
CA PRO A 620 -14.02 -5.01 17.64
C PRO A 620 -12.53 -4.76 17.91
N LEU A 621 -12.20 -4.40 19.16
CA LEU A 621 -10.83 -4.02 19.57
C LEU A 621 -10.05 -5.17 20.22
N ASN A 622 -10.75 -6.22 20.64
CA ASN A 622 -10.15 -7.40 21.23
C ASN A 622 -10.84 -8.69 20.76
N ASP A 623 -10.17 -9.82 20.93
CA ASP A 623 -10.64 -11.13 20.47
C ASP A 623 -11.88 -11.62 21.24
N ALA A 624 -12.09 -11.12 22.45
CA ALA A 624 -13.28 -11.39 23.26
C ALA A 624 -14.52 -10.65 22.74
N ASN A 625 -14.36 -9.67 21.83
CA ASN A 625 -15.40 -8.76 21.36
C ASN A 625 -16.10 -8.01 22.50
N SER A 626 -15.41 -7.77 23.60
CA SER A 626 -15.95 -7.06 24.78
C SER A 626 -15.89 -5.54 24.65
N LEU A 627 -15.08 -5.02 23.71
CA LEU A 627 -14.92 -3.59 23.45
C LEU A 627 -14.87 -3.31 21.95
N PHE A 628 -15.51 -2.21 21.54
CA PHE A 628 -15.59 -1.76 20.17
C PHE A 628 -15.18 -0.29 20.05
N ALA A 629 -14.48 0.06 18.98
CA ALA A 629 -14.45 1.45 18.54
C ALA A 629 -15.80 1.81 17.91
N GLY A 630 -16.26 3.04 18.13
CA GLY A 630 -17.50 3.56 17.56
C GLY A 630 -17.51 3.54 16.03
N GLU A 631 -18.69 3.50 15.46
CA GLU A 631 -18.88 3.80 14.04
C GLU A 631 -18.66 5.28 13.78
N TYR A 632 -18.30 5.63 12.53
CA TYR A 632 -18.07 7.03 12.18
C TYR A 632 -18.44 7.32 10.72
N ASN A 633 -18.75 8.61 10.47
CA ASN A 633 -19.01 9.16 9.16
C ASN A 633 -18.03 10.31 8.90
N LEU A 634 -17.27 10.18 7.81
CA LEU A 634 -16.33 11.22 7.39
C LEU A 634 -16.76 11.80 6.05
N VAL A 635 -16.63 13.10 5.91
CA VAL A 635 -16.78 13.78 4.62
C VAL A 635 -15.50 14.55 4.33
N HIS A 636 -14.90 14.23 3.20
CA HIS A 636 -13.75 14.92 2.63
C HIS A 636 -14.21 15.75 1.44
N PHE A 637 -13.68 16.94 1.31
CA PHE A 637 -14.03 17.87 0.25
C PHE A 637 -12.78 18.54 -0.30
N LYS A 638 -12.68 18.63 -1.63
CA LYS A 638 -11.63 19.37 -2.32
C LYS A 638 -12.23 20.10 -3.51
N ALA A 639 -11.97 21.38 -3.62
CA ALA A 639 -12.33 22.20 -4.77
C ALA A 639 -11.07 22.88 -5.33
N GLY A 640 -11.08 23.16 -6.61
CA GLY A 640 -9.98 23.87 -7.24
C GLY A 640 -10.34 24.50 -8.56
N TRP A 641 -9.43 25.35 -8.98
CA TRP A 641 -9.46 25.99 -10.28
C TRP A 641 -8.20 25.64 -11.05
N ARG A 642 -8.37 24.95 -12.20
CA ARG A 642 -7.29 24.48 -13.05
C ARG A 642 -7.40 25.12 -14.42
N LYS A 643 -6.49 26.02 -14.74
CA LYS A 643 -6.40 26.64 -16.06
C LYS A 643 -5.35 25.93 -16.91
N SER A 644 -5.82 25.35 -18.01
CA SER A 644 -4.98 24.74 -19.04
C SER A 644 -5.17 25.53 -20.34
N THR A 645 -4.12 26.21 -20.79
CA THR A 645 -4.11 26.92 -22.06
C THR A 645 -3.00 26.33 -22.93
N PRO A 646 -3.24 25.94 -24.19
CA PRO A 646 -2.20 25.39 -25.05
C PRO A 646 -0.97 26.30 -25.11
N GLY A 647 0.22 25.71 -24.93
CA GLY A 647 1.51 26.44 -24.96
C GLY A 647 1.80 27.31 -23.72
N LYS A 648 0.96 27.25 -22.66
CA LYS A 648 1.20 27.95 -21.39
C LYS A 648 1.26 26.94 -20.24
N PRO A 649 1.90 27.31 -19.12
CA PRO A 649 1.86 26.52 -17.90
C PRO A 649 0.43 26.22 -17.44
N ILE A 650 0.18 24.99 -16.99
CA ILE A 650 -1.07 24.64 -16.32
C ILE A 650 -0.95 25.10 -14.86
N LEU A 651 -1.90 25.94 -14.45
CA LEU A 651 -2.02 26.41 -13.07
C LEU A 651 -3.19 25.70 -12.40
N ASP A 652 -2.99 25.16 -11.22
CA ASP A 652 -3.99 24.47 -10.42
C ASP A 652 -3.94 25.00 -8.98
N PHE A 653 -4.97 25.75 -8.58
CA PHE A 653 -5.17 26.24 -7.22
C PHE A 653 -6.26 25.38 -6.57
N PHE A 654 -5.99 24.87 -5.39
CA PHE A 654 -6.94 24.02 -4.69
C PHE A 654 -6.98 24.30 -3.19
N ALA A 655 -8.14 24.03 -2.61
CA ALA A 655 -8.35 23.99 -1.17
C ALA A 655 -9.29 22.84 -0.83
N GLY A 656 -9.20 22.36 0.40
CA GLY A 656 -10.05 21.28 0.86
C GLY A 656 -10.16 21.21 2.36
N VAL A 657 -11.06 20.33 2.78
CA VAL A 657 -11.32 20.03 4.19
C VAL A 657 -11.44 18.52 4.36
N ASP A 658 -10.72 17.99 5.34
CA ASP A 658 -10.89 16.63 5.81
C ASP A 658 -11.77 16.61 7.06
N ASN A 659 -12.57 15.54 7.22
CA ASN A 659 -13.50 15.40 8.33
C ASN A 659 -14.42 16.64 8.49
N LEU A 660 -15.11 17.01 7.42
CA LEU A 660 -16.01 18.19 7.38
C LEU A 660 -17.07 18.14 8.49
N LEU A 661 -17.54 16.94 8.85
CA LEU A 661 -18.55 16.74 9.90
C LEU A 661 -18.00 16.92 11.31
N ASN A 662 -16.69 17.10 11.46
CA ASN A 662 -15.99 17.21 12.76
C ASN A 662 -16.19 15.99 13.66
N GLU A 663 -16.24 14.82 13.06
CA GLU A 663 -16.43 13.54 13.76
C GLU A 663 -15.24 13.23 14.66
N ASN A 664 -15.52 12.80 15.90
CA ASN A 664 -14.50 12.32 16.82
C ASN A 664 -14.36 10.80 16.64
N TYR A 665 -13.30 10.35 16.01
CA TYR A 665 -13.09 8.95 15.69
C TYR A 665 -11.65 8.52 15.96
N SER A 666 -11.46 7.21 16.07
CA SER A 666 -10.16 6.60 16.29
C SER A 666 -9.74 5.84 15.03
N LEU A 667 -8.51 6.08 14.58
CA LEU A 667 -7.93 5.45 13.40
C LEU A 667 -6.62 4.74 13.80
N GLY A 668 -6.41 3.51 13.31
CA GLY A 668 -5.23 2.74 13.69
C GLY A 668 -5.26 2.27 15.15
N ASN A 669 -6.40 1.75 15.58
CA ASN A 669 -6.57 1.23 16.95
C ASN A 669 -5.53 0.16 17.30
N ASP A 670 -5.04 0.17 18.54
CA ASP A 670 -4.18 -0.88 19.07
C ASP A 670 -5.02 -2.09 19.47
N LEU A 671 -4.91 -3.17 18.69
CA LEU A 671 -5.70 -4.38 18.89
C LEU A 671 -5.14 -5.22 20.04
N ASN A 672 -6.02 -5.82 20.86
CA ASN A 672 -5.63 -6.60 22.04
C ASN A 672 -4.65 -5.86 22.95
N ALA A 673 -4.82 -4.53 23.11
CA ALA A 673 -3.91 -3.69 23.85
C ALA A 673 -3.96 -3.98 25.37
N PHE A 674 -2.80 -4.05 26.00
CA PHE A 674 -2.70 -4.16 27.45
C PHE A 674 -3.17 -2.87 28.15
N GLY A 675 -3.83 -3.02 29.29
CA GLY A 675 -4.31 -1.89 30.09
C GLY A 675 -5.39 -1.04 29.43
N GLY A 676 -6.11 -1.57 28.44
CA GLY A 676 -7.25 -0.90 27.79
C GLY A 676 -6.88 0.27 26.88
N ARG A 677 -5.63 0.39 26.42
CA ARG A 677 -5.12 1.51 25.61
C ARG A 677 -5.32 1.27 24.12
N PHE A 678 -6.56 1.22 23.69
CA PHE A 678 -6.93 0.86 22.33
C PHE A 678 -6.97 2.03 21.34
N PHE A 679 -7.24 3.26 21.82
CA PHE A 679 -7.67 4.34 20.96
C PHE A 679 -6.52 5.24 20.51
N ASN A 680 -6.43 5.48 19.21
CA ASN A 680 -5.57 6.49 18.60
C ASN A 680 -6.47 7.51 17.90
N ALA A 681 -6.64 8.69 18.54
CA ALA A 681 -7.50 9.73 18.02
C ALA A 681 -7.00 10.23 16.67
N ALA A 682 -7.89 10.26 15.70
CA ALA A 682 -7.66 10.86 14.39
C ALA A 682 -7.96 12.37 14.39
N PRO A 683 -7.42 13.14 13.43
CA PRO A 683 -7.68 14.58 13.34
C PRO A 683 -9.17 14.89 13.23
N LEU A 684 -9.61 15.88 14.00
CA LEU A 684 -10.90 16.53 13.80
C LEU A 684 -10.88 17.29 12.46
N ARG A 685 -11.95 18.10 12.19
CA ARG A 685 -12.00 18.93 10.98
C ARG A 685 -10.69 19.69 10.79
N ASN A 686 -10.10 19.53 9.60
CA ASN A 686 -8.84 20.17 9.27
C ASN A 686 -8.86 20.61 7.80
N PHE A 687 -8.04 21.61 7.49
CA PHE A 687 -8.05 22.29 6.21
C PHE A 687 -6.68 22.19 5.55
N PHE A 688 -6.68 22.17 4.23
CA PHE A 688 -5.47 22.22 3.43
C PHE A 688 -5.71 23.06 2.17
N GLY A 689 -4.64 23.59 1.59
CA GLY A 689 -4.69 24.29 0.33
C GLY A 689 -3.32 24.30 -0.35
N GLY A 690 -3.32 24.53 -1.64
CA GLY A 690 -2.07 24.50 -2.37
C GLY A 690 -2.15 25.03 -3.79
N VAL A 691 -0.98 25.09 -4.40
CA VAL A 691 -0.77 25.55 -5.78
C VAL A 691 0.12 24.54 -6.49
N LYS A 692 -0.30 24.12 -7.68
CA LYS A 692 0.50 23.30 -8.58
C LYS A 692 0.70 24.02 -9.91
N VAL A 693 1.94 24.06 -10.35
CA VAL A 693 2.32 24.54 -11.70
C VAL A 693 2.85 23.37 -12.50
N THR A 694 2.39 23.21 -13.74
CA THR A 694 2.92 22.19 -14.66
C THR A 694 3.30 22.85 -15.98
N LEU A 695 4.55 22.62 -16.41
CA LEU A 695 5.20 23.14 -17.62
C LEU A 695 5.16 22.10 -18.74
#